data_2fb52c72fd03d3002e7fcb79ab0365ea
#
_entry.id   2fb52c72fd03d3002e7fcb79ab0365ea
#
_cell.length_a   1.000
_cell.length_b   1.000
_cell.length_c   1.000
_cell.angle_alpha   90.00
_cell.angle_beta   90.00
_cell.angle_gamma   90.00
#
_symmetry.space_group_name_H-M   'P 1'
#
loop_
_entity.id
_entity.type
_entity.pdbx_description
1 polymer ?
#
loop_
_entity_poly.entity_id
_entity_poly.type
_entity_poly.pdbx_seq_one_letter_code
_entity_poly.pdbx_strand_id
1 'polypeptide(L)'
;MLAWWMLLPTLLAMLVALVLPGFMWLRAGVRSSLVAIGAAPAFTFGLITALSVLYPALDIPWEPSTVMPVLGMSAVGGAAAWALSYFRRVNGGFALNGVPFREAIGVRVPIGGRQAAIRTATWGTIVVGFLLAAWPLMSVADPANPVQQWDPTFHQNGVHAILYGKDASPFGGLHELYGGRRVYYPTGWHAFVALFARFDSVVQTANVSSLVLMAVWVTGLAALVSVLTGSRTALLAAPIIGGMLPNMPADALTMYNQWPNSTGTALVPGVAAVAIVVGRRLAADLSDGCGARSFARRIPQGLFLLLGCLGLVGAHPSAAFSLLAFLAAPLLMVIGFFTRTSLAREGRGQLAALPWIGAGLAVVVLPLIALSSPKIQAMGRYPRRGSSWSEAFSHALLPYPPFAQTTAMAWWTLIQVLLLIAGIIVTARLHTLMRRPGVRDAADARCDLDGDEDEAAALVDNDKAAPMPAWPLVSYLILAFLTALAYAPDSALRTYLLAPWYKDGRRIMGVEDIALTVLMAVGAAAIVHLFHAAWTSSLRRILVERGLDDNVEAPRWPLQVGVGAIVVLMSSFGAIDARNSAVASVYDPTRLGKSGMASEDELAMLRRMASTTDSDALILGDPIAGAAYVETLAGRKAVFPQLSTVNADGASQKVLTQRFRDIADDPEVCEVVRNLGITHFYEEEDGSYYNIQRSNRHPGLYGVDTSRGFELVDEGGTAKLWKITACGWVTPGGGAQAFADGIRSVQPGAEEPEGPQSGDE
;
A
#
# COMPACT_ATOMS: atom_id res chain seq x y z
N MET A 1 8.10 7.39 21.79
CA MET A 1 6.88 8.20 21.48
C MET A 1 7.17 9.69 21.30
N LEU A 2 7.96 10.36 22.14
CA LEU A 2 8.26 11.80 21.99
C LEU A 2 8.85 12.13 20.61
N ALA A 3 9.77 11.31 20.11
CA ALA A 3 10.38 11.48 18.79
C ALA A 3 9.35 11.46 17.63
N TRP A 4 8.30 10.67 17.73
CA TRP A 4 7.22 10.65 16.74
C TRP A 4 6.39 11.94 16.71
N TRP A 5 6.19 12.59 17.87
CA TRP A 5 5.48 13.87 17.93
C TRP A 5 6.23 14.98 17.23
N MET A 6 7.57 14.94 17.23
CA MET A 6 8.38 15.92 16.47
C MET A 6 8.23 15.76 14.96
N LEU A 7 7.84 14.58 14.48
CA LEU A 7 7.59 14.29 13.06
C LEU A 7 6.12 14.54 12.62
N LEU A 8 5.24 14.98 13.54
CA LEU A 8 3.85 15.30 13.21
C LEU A 8 3.73 16.34 12.07
N PRO A 9 4.54 17.40 11.99
CA PRO A 9 4.49 18.32 10.85
C PRO A 9 4.78 17.61 9.51
N THR A 10 5.76 16.70 9.47
CA THR A 10 6.07 15.90 8.28
C THR A 10 4.91 14.98 7.90
N LEU A 11 4.32 14.28 8.87
CA LEU A 11 3.13 13.45 8.67
C LEU A 11 1.98 14.25 8.05
N LEU A 12 1.67 15.42 8.62
CA LEU A 12 0.59 16.29 8.13
C LEU A 12 0.90 16.84 6.74
N ALA A 13 2.13 17.27 6.49
CA ALA A 13 2.55 17.75 5.18
C ALA A 13 2.41 16.68 4.10
N MET A 14 2.85 15.43 4.39
CA MET A 14 2.70 14.29 3.50
C MET A 14 1.22 13.97 3.23
N LEU A 15 0.38 13.94 4.26
CA LEU A 15 -1.06 13.70 4.11
C LEU A 15 -1.74 14.79 3.28
N VAL A 16 -1.43 16.07 3.52
CA VAL A 16 -2.00 17.19 2.76
C VAL A 16 -1.56 17.12 1.30
N ALA A 17 -0.29 16.95 1.04
CA ALA A 17 0.23 16.84 -0.34
C ALA A 17 -0.35 15.65 -1.10
N LEU A 18 -0.61 14.55 -0.39
CA LEU A 18 -1.15 13.33 -0.99
C LEU A 18 -2.66 13.42 -1.24
N VAL A 19 -3.41 14.03 -0.32
CA VAL A 19 -4.87 14.04 -0.39
C VAL A 19 -5.41 15.25 -1.17
N LEU A 20 -4.83 16.44 -0.97
CA LEU A 20 -5.43 17.69 -1.45
C LEU A 20 -5.60 17.74 -2.99
N PRO A 21 -4.58 17.43 -3.83
CA PRO A 21 -4.74 17.51 -5.29
C PRO A 21 -5.85 16.59 -5.79
N GLY A 22 -5.79 15.30 -5.40
CA GLY A 22 -6.77 14.29 -5.83
C GLY A 22 -8.18 14.60 -5.31
N PHE A 23 -8.31 15.04 -4.06
CA PHE A 23 -9.60 15.39 -3.46
C PHE A 23 -10.31 16.50 -4.24
N MET A 24 -9.60 17.59 -4.58
CA MET A 24 -10.19 18.72 -5.30
C MET A 24 -10.72 18.30 -6.66
N TRP A 25 -9.99 17.50 -7.44
CA TRP A 25 -10.45 16.99 -8.72
C TRP A 25 -11.62 16.01 -8.58
N LEU A 26 -11.51 15.05 -7.66
CA LEU A 26 -12.55 14.05 -7.45
C LEU A 26 -13.88 14.68 -7.03
N ARG A 27 -13.87 15.77 -6.25
CA ARG A 27 -15.09 16.50 -5.88
C ARG A 27 -15.84 17.12 -7.08
N ALA A 28 -15.18 17.35 -8.19
CA ALA A 28 -15.85 17.78 -9.41
C ALA A 28 -16.80 16.69 -9.99
N GLY A 29 -16.46 15.40 -9.82
CA GLY A 29 -17.21 14.27 -10.39
C GLY A 29 -17.79 13.29 -9.38
N VAL A 30 -17.32 13.29 -8.12
CA VAL A 30 -17.74 12.38 -7.03
C VAL A 30 -18.41 13.20 -5.94
N ARG A 31 -19.68 12.92 -5.66
CA ARG A 31 -20.46 13.68 -4.64
C ARG A 31 -20.04 13.37 -3.21
N SER A 32 -19.77 12.10 -2.88
CA SER A 32 -19.35 11.69 -1.55
C SER A 32 -17.95 12.19 -1.20
N SER A 33 -17.84 13.02 -0.16
CA SER A 33 -16.55 13.51 0.33
C SER A 33 -15.68 12.37 0.85
N LEU A 34 -16.27 11.35 1.50
CA LEU A 34 -15.54 10.20 2.02
C LEU A 34 -14.91 9.38 0.87
N VAL A 35 -15.66 9.13 -0.21
CA VAL A 35 -15.13 8.44 -1.39
C VAL A 35 -14.04 9.28 -2.08
N ALA A 36 -14.25 10.59 -2.19
CA ALA A 36 -13.26 11.49 -2.78
C ALA A 36 -11.96 11.52 -1.97
N ILE A 37 -12.03 11.57 -0.62
CA ILE A 37 -10.84 11.55 0.25
C ILE A 37 -10.15 10.18 0.18
N GLY A 38 -10.92 9.07 0.24
CA GLY A 38 -10.36 7.72 0.19
C GLY A 38 -9.65 7.38 -1.13
N ALA A 39 -10.10 7.98 -2.26
CA ALA A 39 -9.48 7.76 -3.57
C ALA A 39 -8.42 8.83 -3.95
N ALA A 40 -8.41 9.98 -3.28
CA ALA A 40 -7.51 11.09 -3.59
C ALA A 40 -6.03 10.68 -3.62
N PRO A 41 -5.51 9.86 -2.68
CA PRO A 41 -4.13 9.41 -2.72
C PRO A 41 -3.74 8.73 -4.03
N ALA A 42 -4.60 7.85 -4.56
CA ALA A 42 -4.31 7.16 -5.82
C ALA A 42 -4.23 8.11 -7.02
N PHE A 43 -5.11 9.11 -7.06
CA PHE A 43 -5.06 10.16 -8.06
C PHE A 43 -3.74 10.95 -7.99
N THR A 44 -3.32 11.36 -6.80
CA THR A 44 -2.08 12.11 -6.60
C THR A 44 -0.85 11.26 -6.93
N PHE A 45 -0.84 9.96 -6.57
CA PHE A 45 0.20 9.04 -7.02
C PHE A 45 0.22 8.90 -8.55
N GLY A 46 -0.93 8.98 -9.21
CA GLY A 46 -0.99 9.02 -10.68
C GLY A 46 -0.30 10.26 -11.26
N LEU A 47 -0.50 11.43 -10.65
CA LEU A 47 0.22 12.66 -11.04
C LEU A 47 1.73 12.52 -10.78
N ILE A 48 2.14 12.04 -9.61
CA ILE A 48 3.54 11.81 -9.25
C ILE A 48 4.19 10.86 -10.26
N THR A 49 3.52 9.76 -10.61
CA THR A 49 4.01 8.80 -11.60
C THR A 49 4.16 9.44 -12.98
N ALA A 50 3.18 10.24 -13.41
CA ALA A 50 3.26 10.94 -14.68
C ALA A 50 4.43 11.93 -14.70
N LEU A 51 4.61 12.71 -13.64
CA LEU A 51 5.71 13.66 -13.49
C LEU A 51 7.07 12.97 -13.43
N SER A 52 7.18 11.83 -12.72
CA SER A 52 8.44 11.09 -12.63
C SER A 52 8.94 10.55 -13.97
N VAL A 53 8.01 10.29 -14.90
CA VAL A 53 8.35 9.93 -16.29
C VAL A 53 8.65 11.16 -17.16
N LEU A 54 7.91 12.24 -16.95
CA LEU A 54 8.01 13.44 -17.79
C LEU A 54 9.26 14.28 -17.48
N TYR A 55 9.62 14.46 -16.22
CA TYR A 55 10.67 15.37 -15.78
C TYR A 55 12.04 15.04 -16.36
N PRO A 56 12.51 13.77 -16.34
CA PRO A 56 13.78 13.44 -16.98
C PRO A 56 13.82 13.69 -18.48
N ALA A 57 12.65 13.56 -19.16
CA ALA A 57 12.54 13.87 -20.60
C ALA A 57 12.59 15.38 -20.90
N LEU A 58 12.40 16.22 -19.89
CA LEU A 58 12.44 17.69 -19.97
C LEU A 58 13.65 18.29 -19.24
N ASP A 59 14.58 17.45 -18.76
CA ASP A 59 15.72 17.85 -17.95
C ASP A 59 15.33 18.67 -16.68
N ILE A 60 14.15 18.34 -16.10
CA ILE A 60 13.66 18.98 -14.87
C ILE A 60 14.08 18.11 -13.68
N PRO A 61 14.80 18.66 -12.70
CA PRO A 61 15.22 17.91 -11.52
C PRO A 61 14.01 17.54 -10.63
N TRP A 62 14.03 16.34 -10.02
CA TRP A 62 13.06 15.91 -9.05
C TRP A 62 13.35 16.51 -7.68
N GLU A 63 12.72 17.61 -7.37
CA GLU A 63 12.90 18.37 -6.13
C GLU A 63 11.55 18.92 -5.62
N PRO A 64 11.43 19.23 -4.33
CA PRO A 64 10.21 19.88 -3.81
C PRO A 64 9.89 21.20 -4.53
N SER A 65 10.91 21.98 -4.92
CA SER A 65 10.79 23.25 -5.63
C SER A 65 10.17 23.13 -7.03
N THR A 66 10.30 21.99 -7.69
CA THR A 66 9.74 21.73 -9.03
C THR A 66 8.42 20.96 -8.98
N VAL A 67 8.25 20.02 -8.05
CA VAL A 67 7.07 19.14 -7.99
C VAL A 67 5.94 19.74 -7.16
N MET A 68 6.20 20.33 -5.98
CA MET A 68 5.15 20.87 -5.10
C MET A 68 4.31 21.97 -5.74
N PRO A 69 4.88 22.93 -6.52
CA PRO A 69 4.08 23.89 -7.26
C PRO A 69 3.10 23.25 -8.23
N VAL A 70 3.51 22.16 -8.92
CA VAL A 70 2.62 21.46 -9.88
C VAL A 70 1.49 20.74 -9.14
N LEU A 71 1.76 20.11 -8.00
CA LEU A 71 0.71 19.54 -7.15
C LEU A 71 -0.23 20.62 -6.61
N GLY A 72 0.30 21.78 -6.21
CA GLY A 72 -0.47 22.95 -5.78
C GLY A 72 -1.35 23.49 -6.90
N MET A 73 -0.80 23.71 -8.10
CA MET A 73 -1.57 24.14 -9.27
C MET A 73 -2.64 23.13 -9.66
N SER A 74 -2.33 21.83 -9.56
CA SER A 74 -3.31 20.76 -9.76
C SER A 74 -4.46 20.88 -8.74
N ALA A 75 -4.17 21.13 -7.47
CA ALA A 75 -5.21 21.33 -6.45
C ALA A 75 -6.09 22.56 -6.75
N VAL A 76 -5.50 23.66 -7.17
CA VAL A 76 -6.23 24.89 -7.57
C VAL A 76 -7.11 24.63 -8.79
N GLY A 77 -6.57 23.95 -9.82
CA GLY A 77 -7.34 23.55 -11.00
C GLY A 77 -8.52 22.64 -10.64
N GLY A 78 -8.30 21.68 -9.76
CA GLY A 78 -9.34 20.81 -9.22
C GLY A 78 -10.42 21.57 -8.45
N ALA A 79 -10.02 22.55 -7.61
CA ALA A 79 -10.94 23.40 -6.88
C ALA A 79 -11.80 24.25 -7.83
N ALA A 80 -11.20 24.81 -8.88
CA ALA A 80 -11.92 25.53 -9.92
C ALA A 80 -12.91 24.61 -10.67
N ALA A 81 -12.49 23.42 -11.06
CA ALA A 81 -13.36 22.43 -11.70
C ALA A 81 -14.52 22.02 -10.78
N TRP A 82 -14.27 21.84 -9.50
CA TRP A 82 -15.30 21.55 -8.51
C TRP A 82 -16.28 22.70 -8.38
N ALA A 83 -15.80 23.95 -8.23
CA ALA A 83 -16.64 25.14 -8.18
C ALA A 83 -17.52 25.26 -9.42
N LEU A 84 -16.94 25.12 -10.65
CA LEU A 84 -17.68 25.15 -11.90
C LEU A 84 -18.75 24.05 -11.96
N SER A 85 -18.43 22.83 -11.54
CA SER A 85 -19.39 21.72 -11.51
C SER A 85 -20.54 21.98 -10.51
N TYR A 86 -20.24 22.65 -9.42
CA TYR A 86 -21.23 23.05 -8.42
C TYR A 86 -22.16 24.15 -8.96
N PHE A 87 -21.61 25.23 -9.54
CA PHE A 87 -22.40 26.31 -10.14
C PHE A 87 -23.32 25.81 -11.26
N ARG A 88 -22.85 24.92 -12.12
CA ARG A 88 -23.68 24.28 -13.18
C ARG A 88 -24.85 23.50 -12.60
N ARG A 89 -24.68 22.85 -11.44
CA ARG A 89 -25.74 22.08 -10.77
C ARG A 89 -26.78 22.96 -10.11
N VAL A 90 -26.37 24.04 -9.45
CA VAL A 90 -27.28 24.91 -8.68
C VAL A 90 -28.09 25.82 -9.59
N ASN A 91 -27.51 26.31 -10.70
CA ASN A 91 -28.14 27.37 -11.50
C ASN A 91 -28.65 26.92 -12.88
N GLY A 92 -28.64 25.60 -13.18
CA GLY A 92 -29.03 25.14 -14.53
C GLY A 92 -28.22 25.76 -15.68
N GLY A 93 -27.20 26.58 -15.36
CA GLY A 93 -26.36 27.39 -16.24
C GLY A 93 -25.74 28.57 -15.49
N PHE A 94 -24.82 29.29 -16.15
CA PHE A 94 -24.13 30.46 -15.59
C PHE A 94 -25.08 31.67 -15.36
N ALA A 95 -26.00 31.60 -14.43
CA ALA A 95 -26.76 32.75 -13.99
C ALA A 95 -26.31 33.17 -12.57
N LEU A 96 -25.53 34.22 -12.49
CA LEU A 96 -25.11 34.90 -11.27
C LEU A 96 -26.29 35.72 -10.68
N ASN A 97 -27.46 35.15 -10.53
CA ASN A 97 -28.62 35.82 -10.00
C ASN A 97 -28.72 35.64 -8.49
N GLY A 98 -28.04 36.51 -7.74
CA GLY A 98 -28.48 36.86 -6.38
C GLY A 98 -28.19 35.86 -5.25
N VAL A 99 -27.58 34.72 -5.51
CA VAL A 99 -27.22 33.76 -4.44
C VAL A 99 -25.93 34.17 -3.76
N PRO A 100 -25.90 34.35 -2.44
CA PRO A 100 -24.68 34.68 -1.73
C PRO A 100 -23.59 33.66 -1.96
N PHE A 101 -22.35 34.08 -2.23
CA PHE A 101 -21.19 33.21 -2.47
C PHE A 101 -21.00 32.12 -1.41
N ARG A 102 -21.39 32.38 -0.15
CA ARG A 102 -21.41 31.39 0.95
C ARG A 102 -22.39 30.24 0.74
N GLU A 103 -23.52 30.47 0.10
CA GLU A 103 -24.50 29.43 -0.28
C GLU A 103 -24.02 28.70 -1.53
N ALA A 104 -23.41 29.43 -2.46
CA ALA A 104 -22.86 28.89 -3.69
C ALA A 104 -21.70 27.89 -3.45
N ILE A 105 -20.87 28.06 -2.42
CA ILE A 105 -19.78 27.12 -2.07
C ILE A 105 -20.22 25.96 -1.15
N GLY A 106 -21.53 25.80 -0.93
CA GLY A 106 -22.09 24.63 -0.20
C GLY A 106 -21.77 24.61 1.30
N VAL A 107 -21.48 25.78 1.91
CA VAL A 107 -21.17 25.86 3.34
C VAL A 107 -22.41 25.75 4.24
N ARG A 108 -23.64 25.73 3.67
CA ARG A 108 -24.87 25.56 4.44
C ARG A 108 -25.95 24.77 3.68
N VAL A 109 -25.84 23.46 3.72
CA VAL A 109 -27.05 22.69 4.00
C VAL A 109 -27.05 22.51 5.52
N PRO A 110 -28.11 22.85 6.26
CA PRO A 110 -28.22 22.45 7.66
C PRO A 110 -28.22 20.92 7.68
N ILE A 111 -27.05 20.35 7.99
CA ILE A 111 -26.91 18.91 8.16
C ILE A 111 -27.76 18.61 9.37
N GLY A 112 -28.85 17.85 9.20
CA GLY A 112 -29.68 17.44 10.34
C GLY A 112 -28.78 16.83 11.42
N GLY A 113 -29.05 17.11 12.69
CA GLY A 113 -28.17 16.70 13.81
C GLY A 113 -27.77 15.21 13.74
N ARG A 114 -28.63 14.34 13.21
CA ARG A 114 -28.38 12.91 13.01
C ARG A 114 -27.30 12.63 11.92
N GLN A 115 -27.30 13.39 10.83
CA GLN A 115 -26.27 13.23 9.76
C GLN A 115 -24.90 13.75 10.21
N ALA A 116 -24.91 14.87 10.95
CA ALA A 116 -23.68 15.40 11.56
C ALA A 116 -23.06 14.38 12.52
N ALA A 117 -23.87 13.76 13.39
CA ALA A 117 -23.44 12.74 14.33
C ALA A 117 -22.81 11.53 13.62
N ILE A 118 -23.42 11.04 12.52
CA ILE A 118 -22.89 9.90 11.75
C ILE A 118 -21.55 10.26 11.10
N ARG A 119 -21.44 11.45 10.50
CA ARG A 119 -20.17 11.92 9.91
C ARG A 119 -19.07 12.00 10.96
N THR A 120 -19.36 12.60 12.12
CA THR A 120 -18.42 12.69 13.24
C THR A 120 -18.03 11.30 13.73
N ALA A 121 -18.98 10.39 13.90
CA ALA A 121 -18.70 9.00 14.29
C ALA A 121 -17.83 8.27 13.26
N THR A 122 -18.09 8.46 11.96
CA THR A 122 -17.27 7.86 10.88
C THR A 122 -15.83 8.34 10.95
N TRP A 123 -15.60 9.64 11.10
CA TRP A 123 -14.23 10.16 11.26
C TRP A 123 -13.61 9.70 12.58
N GLY A 124 -14.40 9.62 13.64
CA GLY A 124 -13.94 9.06 14.93
C GLY A 124 -13.46 7.62 14.79
N THR A 125 -14.20 6.76 14.08
CA THR A 125 -13.78 5.36 13.85
C THR A 125 -12.59 5.24 12.91
N ILE A 126 -12.44 6.13 11.92
CA ILE A 126 -11.24 6.21 11.07
C ILE A 126 -10.00 6.56 11.93
N VAL A 127 -10.13 7.55 12.83
CA VAL A 127 -9.03 7.91 13.76
C VAL A 127 -8.70 6.75 14.70
N VAL A 128 -9.71 6.07 15.25
CA VAL A 128 -9.49 4.89 16.11
C VAL A 128 -8.78 3.78 15.33
N GLY A 129 -9.25 3.44 14.12
CA GLY A 129 -8.62 2.44 13.26
C GLY A 129 -7.17 2.79 12.92
N PHE A 130 -6.91 4.07 12.61
CA PHE A 130 -5.54 4.56 12.40
C PHE A 130 -4.66 4.42 13.64
N LEU A 131 -5.15 4.82 14.82
CA LEU A 131 -4.39 4.72 16.06
C LEU A 131 -4.08 3.26 16.43
N LEU A 132 -5.03 2.35 16.22
CA LEU A 132 -4.83 0.91 16.42
C LEU A 132 -3.76 0.34 15.46
N ALA A 133 -3.75 0.79 14.21
CA ALA A 133 -2.74 0.42 13.22
C ALA A 133 -1.35 0.97 13.59
N ALA A 134 -1.29 2.23 14.00
CA ALA A 134 -0.06 2.98 14.24
C ALA A 134 0.61 2.66 15.59
N TRP A 135 -0.18 2.24 16.59
CA TRP A 135 0.28 2.08 17.96
C TRP A 135 1.54 1.22 18.11
N PRO A 136 1.63 0.00 17.52
CA PRO A 136 2.82 -0.83 17.68
C PRO A 136 4.09 -0.14 17.19
N LEU A 137 4.02 0.51 16.01
CA LEU A 137 5.15 1.25 15.46
C LEU A 137 5.55 2.43 16.35
N MET A 138 4.59 3.25 16.75
CA MET A 138 4.86 4.46 17.54
C MET A 138 5.28 4.18 19.00
N SER A 139 4.88 3.03 19.55
CA SER A 139 5.20 2.67 20.94
C SER A 139 6.56 2.01 21.09
N VAL A 140 7.03 1.30 20.06
CA VAL A 140 8.24 0.44 20.12
C VAL A 140 9.40 1.03 19.34
N ALA A 141 9.16 1.49 18.09
CA ALA A 141 10.23 1.93 17.22
C ALA A 141 10.69 3.37 17.52
N ASP A 142 12.00 3.60 17.50
CA ASP A 142 12.55 4.93 17.31
C ASP A 142 12.45 5.28 15.81
N PRO A 143 11.80 6.39 15.42
CA PRO A 143 11.68 6.76 14.01
C PRO A 143 13.01 7.01 13.32
N ALA A 144 14.09 7.27 14.05
CA ALA A 144 15.43 7.44 13.52
C ALA A 144 16.15 6.12 13.24
N ASN A 145 15.64 4.99 13.73
CA ASN A 145 16.26 3.69 13.47
C ASN A 145 15.77 3.12 12.12
N PRO A 146 16.69 2.61 11.28
CA PRO A 146 16.32 1.90 10.06
C PRO A 146 15.63 0.58 10.41
N VAL A 147 14.74 0.14 9.53
CA VAL A 147 14.18 -1.21 9.59
C VAL A 147 15.26 -2.19 9.11
N GLN A 148 15.67 -3.10 9.97
CA GLN A 148 16.75 -4.04 9.65
C GLN A 148 16.19 -5.27 8.88
N GLN A 149 15.78 -5.03 7.65
CA GLN A 149 15.21 -6.01 6.74
C GLN A 149 15.71 -5.77 5.30
N TRP A 150 15.53 -6.76 4.42
CA TRP A 150 15.99 -6.71 3.04
C TRP A 150 15.33 -5.58 2.23
N ASP A 151 14.01 -5.62 2.11
CA ASP A 151 13.26 -4.64 1.30
C ASP A 151 13.41 -3.19 1.81
N PRO A 152 13.26 -2.90 3.13
CA PRO A 152 13.40 -1.53 3.63
C PRO A 152 14.76 -0.90 3.37
N THR A 153 15.84 -1.66 3.49
CA THR A 153 17.21 -1.16 3.21
C THR A 153 17.33 -0.71 1.75
N PHE A 154 16.84 -1.53 0.81
CA PHE A 154 16.78 -1.17 -0.60
C PHE A 154 15.94 0.08 -0.85
N HIS A 155 14.77 0.18 -0.20
CA HIS A 155 13.86 1.30 -0.42
C HIS A 155 14.38 2.62 0.16
N GLN A 156 15.01 2.59 1.33
CA GLN A 156 15.63 3.78 1.92
C GLN A 156 16.78 4.28 1.05
N ASN A 157 17.66 3.40 0.60
CA ASN A 157 18.73 3.76 -0.33
C ASN A 157 18.18 4.21 -1.70
N GLY A 158 17.03 3.71 -2.14
CA GLY A 158 16.32 4.20 -3.32
C GLY A 158 15.85 5.65 -3.18
N VAL A 159 15.39 6.05 -1.99
CA VAL A 159 15.06 7.47 -1.70
C VAL A 159 16.33 8.31 -1.72
N HIS A 160 17.42 7.83 -1.10
CA HIS A 160 18.73 8.51 -1.13
C HIS A 160 19.24 8.71 -2.56
N ALA A 161 19.14 7.67 -3.41
CA ALA A 161 19.55 7.74 -4.82
C ALA A 161 18.76 8.82 -5.60
N ILE A 162 17.44 8.96 -5.34
CA ILE A 162 16.64 10.03 -5.95
C ILE A 162 17.06 11.41 -5.46
N LEU A 163 17.35 11.57 -4.18
CA LEU A 163 17.84 12.84 -3.61
C LEU A 163 19.17 13.27 -4.23
N TYR A 164 20.06 12.30 -4.44
CA TYR A 164 21.37 12.54 -5.04
C TYR A 164 21.30 12.81 -6.53
N GLY A 165 20.66 11.87 -7.29
CA GLY A 165 20.59 11.95 -8.75
C GLY A 165 19.51 12.91 -9.28
N LYS A 166 18.61 13.39 -8.39
CA LYS A 166 17.46 14.26 -8.74
C LYS A 166 16.60 13.70 -9.87
N ASP A 167 16.61 12.39 -10.03
CA ASP A 167 15.83 11.64 -11.01
C ASP A 167 14.95 10.61 -10.29
N ALA A 168 13.63 10.75 -10.41
CA ALA A 168 12.66 9.80 -9.86
C ALA A 168 12.07 8.88 -10.93
N SER A 169 12.68 8.80 -12.10
CA SER A 169 12.19 8.00 -13.22
C SER A 169 12.13 6.50 -12.87
N PRO A 170 11.05 5.81 -13.22
CA PRO A 170 11.01 4.35 -13.12
C PRO A 170 11.96 3.66 -14.11
N PHE A 171 12.53 4.39 -15.07
CA PHE A 171 13.40 3.85 -16.13
C PHE A 171 14.89 4.14 -15.90
N GLY A 172 15.29 4.41 -14.67
CA GLY A 172 16.69 4.62 -14.33
C GLY A 172 16.97 5.50 -13.13
N GLY A 173 15.96 6.06 -12.46
CA GLY A 173 16.16 6.91 -11.28
C GLY A 173 16.86 6.20 -10.13
N LEU A 174 16.83 4.86 -10.08
CA LEU A 174 17.53 4.05 -9.08
C LEU A 174 18.84 3.41 -9.64
N HIS A 175 19.41 3.94 -10.72
CA HIS A 175 20.59 3.35 -11.38
C HIS A 175 21.79 3.18 -10.44
N GLU A 176 21.95 4.03 -9.44
CA GLU A 176 23.03 3.92 -8.46
C GLU A 176 22.98 2.60 -7.67
N LEU A 177 21.78 2.13 -7.31
CA LEU A 177 21.61 0.84 -6.63
C LEU A 177 21.98 -0.36 -7.51
N TYR A 178 22.10 -0.16 -8.81
CA TYR A 178 22.41 -1.17 -9.81
C TYR A 178 23.77 -0.96 -10.49
N GLY A 179 24.72 -0.33 -9.78
CA GLY A 179 26.06 -0.07 -10.32
C GLY A 179 26.02 0.79 -11.59
N GLY A 180 25.17 1.81 -11.64
CA GLY A 180 25.00 2.72 -12.79
C GLY A 180 24.11 2.19 -13.91
N ARG A 181 23.65 0.91 -13.86
CA ARG A 181 22.78 0.33 -14.89
C ARG A 181 21.34 0.87 -14.78
N ARG A 182 20.79 1.31 -15.89
CA ARG A 182 19.38 1.73 -15.95
C ARG A 182 18.45 0.52 -15.98
N VAL A 183 17.80 0.27 -14.86
CA VAL A 183 16.84 -0.83 -14.66
C VAL A 183 15.45 -0.23 -14.43
N TYR A 184 14.41 -0.87 -14.97
CA TYR A 184 13.05 -0.49 -14.63
C TYR A 184 12.72 -0.90 -13.19
N TYR A 185 12.30 0.08 -12.38
CA TYR A 185 11.76 -0.13 -11.06
C TYR A 185 10.61 0.85 -10.77
N PRO A 186 9.48 0.42 -10.17
CA PRO A 186 8.37 1.33 -9.84
C PRO A 186 8.80 2.29 -8.72
N THR A 187 8.95 3.57 -9.05
CA THR A 187 9.52 4.58 -8.15
C THR A 187 8.48 5.44 -7.44
N GLY A 188 7.17 5.25 -7.65
CA GLY A 188 6.14 6.15 -7.15
C GLY A 188 6.22 6.44 -5.65
N TRP A 189 6.43 5.42 -4.82
CA TRP A 189 6.63 5.60 -3.37
C TRP A 189 7.93 6.36 -3.07
N HIS A 190 9.04 5.98 -3.69
CA HIS A 190 10.35 6.63 -3.50
C HIS A 190 10.30 8.09 -3.93
N ALA A 191 9.70 8.37 -5.09
CA ALA A 191 9.47 9.71 -5.61
C ALA A 191 8.66 10.58 -4.63
N PHE A 192 7.60 10.02 -4.05
CA PHE A 192 6.79 10.72 -3.05
C PHE A 192 7.57 11.01 -1.78
N VAL A 193 8.25 10.02 -1.21
CA VAL A 193 9.02 10.17 0.04
C VAL A 193 10.17 11.15 -0.12
N ALA A 194 10.87 11.12 -1.26
CA ALA A 194 11.97 12.05 -1.58
C ALA A 194 11.57 13.52 -1.55
N LEU A 195 10.28 13.86 -1.77
CA LEU A 195 9.79 15.25 -1.66
C LEU A 195 9.78 15.79 -0.23
N PHE A 196 9.87 14.93 0.76
CA PHE A 196 9.81 15.31 2.19
C PHE A 196 11.09 14.91 2.94
N ALA A 197 11.93 14.09 2.34
CA ALA A 197 13.19 13.65 2.89
C ALA A 197 14.33 14.64 2.57
N ARG A 198 15.31 14.66 3.47
CA ARG A 198 16.64 15.21 3.27
C ARG A 198 17.63 14.09 3.49
N PHE A 199 18.91 14.29 3.12
CA PHE A 199 19.95 13.26 3.31
C PHE A 199 20.08 12.77 4.75
N ASP A 200 19.82 13.62 5.74
CA ASP A 200 19.86 13.34 7.17
C ASP A 200 18.53 12.80 7.75
N SER A 201 17.48 12.69 6.96
CA SER A 201 16.13 12.32 7.42
C SER A 201 15.43 11.26 6.56
N VAL A 202 16.17 10.56 5.70
CA VAL A 202 15.60 9.51 4.82
C VAL A 202 14.90 8.44 5.65
N VAL A 203 15.55 7.94 6.70
CA VAL A 203 15.03 6.89 7.58
C VAL A 203 13.74 7.34 8.26
N GLN A 204 13.75 8.54 8.90
CA GLN A 204 12.58 9.08 9.59
C GLN A 204 11.40 9.29 8.63
N THR A 205 11.68 9.84 7.44
CA THR A 205 10.62 10.13 6.46
C THR A 205 10.03 8.84 5.89
N ALA A 206 10.85 7.83 5.63
CA ALA A 206 10.39 6.50 5.23
C ALA A 206 9.49 5.88 6.31
N ASN A 207 9.89 5.94 7.58
CA ASN A 207 9.09 5.42 8.69
C ASN A 207 7.77 6.20 8.87
N VAL A 208 7.77 7.54 8.73
CA VAL A 208 6.53 8.36 8.73
C VAL A 208 5.60 7.96 7.59
N SER A 209 6.14 7.56 6.43
CA SER A 209 5.30 7.12 5.32
C SER A 209 4.44 5.89 5.65
N SER A 210 4.89 5.01 6.56
CA SER A 210 4.06 3.92 7.08
C SER A 210 2.78 4.44 7.76
N LEU A 211 2.89 5.50 8.57
CA LEU A 211 1.73 6.13 9.22
C LEU A 211 0.78 6.78 8.18
N VAL A 212 1.35 7.44 7.16
CA VAL A 212 0.56 7.99 6.04
C VAL A 212 -0.25 6.87 5.36
N LEU A 213 0.39 5.75 5.05
CA LEU A 213 -0.24 4.62 4.37
C LEU A 213 -1.30 3.93 5.24
N MET A 214 -1.11 3.85 6.56
CA MET A 214 -2.13 3.38 7.51
C MET A 214 -3.38 4.26 7.47
N ALA A 215 -3.22 5.60 7.46
CA ALA A 215 -4.33 6.54 7.35
C ALA A 215 -5.06 6.39 6.00
N VAL A 216 -4.32 6.24 4.90
CA VAL A 216 -4.87 5.99 3.55
C VAL A 216 -5.67 4.68 3.53
N TRP A 217 -5.14 3.62 4.10
CA TRP A 217 -5.76 2.30 4.17
C TRP A 217 -7.12 2.34 4.87
N VAL A 218 -7.17 2.80 6.11
CA VAL A 218 -8.43 2.81 6.90
C VAL A 218 -9.47 3.75 6.30
N THR A 219 -9.05 4.87 5.71
CA THR A 219 -9.95 5.82 5.02
C THR A 219 -10.49 5.22 3.71
N GLY A 220 -9.63 4.55 2.94
CA GLY A 220 -9.99 3.83 1.73
C GLY A 220 -11.02 2.72 1.99
N LEU A 221 -10.83 1.93 3.05
CA LEU A 221 -11.78 0.90 3.47
C LEU A 221 -13.14 1.49 3.88
N ALA A 222 -13.15 2.58 4.66
CA ALA A 222 -14.38 3.28 4.99
C ALA A 222 -15.11 3.78 3.73
N ALA A 223 -14.38 4.36 2.77
CA ALA A 223 -14.91 4.79 1.49
C ALA A 223 -15.51 3.61 0.70
N LEU A 224 -14.80 2.48 0.63
CA LEU A 224 -15.27 1.28 -0.07
C LEU A 224 -16.56 0.71 0.57
N VAL A 225 -16.57 0.53 1.89
CA VAL A 225 -17.74 -0.01 2.60
C VAL A 225 -18.94 0.95 2.47
N SER A 226 -18.71 2.27 2.46
CA SER A 226 -19.78 3.25 2.27
C SER A 226 -20.53 3.13 0.92
N VAL A 227 -19.82 2.67 -0.12
CA VAL A 227 -20.43 2.45 -1.45
C VAL A 227 -20.99 1.02 -1.63
N LEU A 228 -20.54 0.07 -0.81
CA LEU A 228 -21.00 -1.32 -0.92
C LEU A 228 -22.24 -1.61 -0.09
N THR A 229 -22.40 -0.96 1.05
CA THR A 229 -23.46 -1.25 2.00
C THR A 229 -24.16 0.04 2.43
N GLY A 230 -25.49 -0.02 2.61
CA GLY A 230 -26.27 1.04 3.28
C GLY A 230 -26.19 0.97 4.80
N SER A 231 -25.40 0.07 5.38
CA SER A 231 -25.32 -0.15 6.82
C SER A 231 -24.36 0.83 7.49
N ARG A 232 -24.90 1.67 8.39
CA ARG A 232 -24.09 2.56 9.25
C ARG A 232 -23.15 1.78 10.16
N THR A 233 -23.62 0.66 10.71
CA THR A 233 -22.79 -0.20 11.56
C THR A 233 -21.61 -0.77 10.80
N ALA A 234 -21.81 -1.26 9.57
CA ALA A 234 -20.70 -1.73 8.73
C ALA A 234 -19.71 -0.60 8.42
N LEU A 235 -20.20 0.60 8.10
CA LEU A 235 -19.37 1.77 7.84
C LEU A 235 -18.50 2.13 9.04
N LEU A 236 -19.06 2.13 10.25
CA LEU A 236 -18.33 2.45 11.48
C LEU A 236 -17.36 1.34 11.89
N ALA A 237 -17.68 0.07 11.62
CA ALA A 237 -16.83 -1.06 11.98
C ALA A 237 -15.62 -1.22 11.05
N ALA A 238 -15.76 -0.91 9.77
CA ALA A 238 -14.75 -1.17 8.75
C ALA A 238 -13.37 -0.56 9.05
N PRO A 239 -13.21 0.73 9.42
CA PRO A 239 -11.90 1.30 9.75
C PRO A 239 -11.24 0.64 10.95
N ILE A 240 -12.05 0.28 11.98
CA ILE A 240 -11.56 -0.37 13.20
C ILE A 240 -11.03 -1.77 12.85
N ILE A 241 -11.84 -2.58 12.16
CA ILE A 241 -11.46 -3.93 11.73
C ILE A 241 -10.22 -3.85 10.83
N GLY A 242 -10.26 -3.00 9.79
CA GLY A 242 -9.16 -2.88 8.83
C GLY A 242 -7.86 -2.36 9.43
N GLY A 243 -7.92 -1.53 10.50
CA GLY A 243 -6.74 -1.06 11.22
C GLY A 243 -6.04 -2.13 12.07
N MET A 244 -6.70 -3.26 12.28
CA MET A 244 -6.24 -4.32 13.17
C MET A 244 -5.84 -5.60 12.48
N LEU A 245 -6.01 -5.67 11.16
CA LEU A 245 -5.62 -6.85 10.40
C LEU A 245 -4.10 -7.09 10.44
N PRO A 246 -3.66 -8.35 10.52
CA PRO A 246 -2.26 -8.67 10.75
C PRO A 246 -1.37 -8.39 9.53
N ASN A 247 -1.83 -8.66 8.31
CA ASN A 247 -1.01 -8.45 7.13
C ASN A 247 -0.98 -6.99 6.69
N MET A 248 -2.13 -6.42 6.36
CA MET A 248 -2.26 -5.02 6.01
C MET A 248 -3.26 -4.36 6.98
N PRO A 249 -2.82 -3.37 7.77
CA PRO A 249 -1.58 -2.60 7.64
C PRO A 249 -0.40 -3.10 8.48
N ALA A 250 -0.60 -4.10 9.38
CA ALA A 250 0.37 -4.41 10.42
C ALA A 250 1.73 -4.83 9.84
N ASP A 251 1.87 -6.09 9.44
CA ASP A 251 3.18 -6.64 9.06
C ASP A 251 3.76 -5.94 7.82
N ALA A 252 2.89 -5.62 6.83
CA ALA A 252 3.32 -4.99 5.59
C ALA A 252 3.94 -3.60 5.76
N LEU A 253 3.54 -2.85 6.80
CA LEU A 253 3.99 -1.48 7.05
C LEU A 253 4.86 -1.31 8.30
N THR A 254 5.03 -2.36 9.12
CA THR A 254 5.78 -2.24 10.37
C THR A 254 6.84 -3.33 10.58
N MET A 255 6.79 -4.44 9.85
CA MET A 255 7.75 -5.53 9.98
C MET A 255 8.51 -5.75 8.66
N TYR A 256 7.80 -5.98 7.56
CA TYR A 256 8.42 -6.21 6.26
C TYR A 256 8.73 -4.91 5.50
N ASN A 257 7.98 -3.86 5.76
CA ASN A 257 8.10 -2.53 5.15
C ASN A 257 8.30 -2.58 3.64
N GLN A 258 7.48 -3.39 2.97
CA GLN A 258 7.40 -3.48 1.51
C GLN A 258 6.69 -2.24 0.95
N TRP A 259 7.20 -1.05 1.27
CA TRP A 259 6.50 0.23 1.06
C TRP A 259 5.90 0.43 -0.33
N PRO A 260 6.58 0.16 -1.45
CA PRO A 260 5.96 0.33 -2.77
C PRO A 260 4.74 -0.57 -2.98
N ASN A 261 4.86 -1.86 -2.63
CA ASN A 261 3.76 -2.81 -2.73
C ASN A 261 2.62 -2.46 -1.76
N SER A 262 2.95 -2.11 -0.52
CA SER A 262 1.98 -1.70 0.51
C SER A 262 1.27 -0.41 0.14
N THR A 263 1.97 0.55 -0.53
CA THR A 263 1.35 1.74 -1.12
C THR A 263 0.29 1.34 -2.12
N GLY A 264 0.65 0.50 -3.10
CA GLY A 264 -0.31 0.00 -4.08
C GLY A 264 -1.52 -0.64 -3.43
N THR A 265 -1.31 -1.52 -2.45
CA THR A 265 -2.38 -2.20 -1.71
C THR A 265 -3.27 -1.22 -0.94
N ALA A 266 -2.68 -0.22 -0.25
CA ALA A 266 -3.44 0.80 0.50
C ALA A 266 -4.32 1.67 -0.40
N LEU A 267 -3.93 1.87 -1.66
CA LEU A 267 -4.69 2.66 -2.64
C LEU A 267 -5.88 1.89 -3.25
N VAL A 268 -5.83 0.55 -3.30
CA VAL A 268 -6.86 -0.28 -3.94
C VAL A 268 -8.28 -0.01 -3.44
N PRO A 269 -8.57 0.08 -2.12
CA PRO A 269 -9.94 0.30 -1.64
C PRO A 269 -10.55 1.61 -2.14
N GLY A 270 -9.77 2.70 -2.17
CA GLY A 270 -10.22 4.01 -2.67
C GLY A 270 -10.53 3.99 -4.17
N VAL A 271 -9.64 3.40 -4.98
CA VAL A 271 -9.85 3.25 -6.43
C VAL A 271 -11.05 2.35 -6.71
N ALA A 272 -11.20 1.25 -5.98
CA ALA A 272 -12.34 0.35 -6.09
C ALA A 272 -13.66 1.07 -5.76
N ALA A 273 -13.69 1.93 -4.73
CA ALA A 273 -14.87 2.72 -4.39
C ALA A 273 -15.30 3.64 -5.54
N VAL A 274 -14.35 4.35 -6.17
CA VAL A 274 -14.64 5.19 -7.35
C VAL A 274 -15.09 4.34 -8.53
N ALA A 275 -14.41 3.22 -8.80
CA ALA A 275 -14.77 2.31 -9.89
C ALA A 275 -16.22 1.80 -9.76
N ILE A 276 -16.66 1.45 -8.54
CA ILE A 276 -18.02 1.00 -8.24
C ILE A 276 -19.02 2.14 -8.47
N VAL A 277 -18.72 3.37 -7.99
CA VAL A 277 -19.60 4.53 -8.20
C VAL A 277 -19.75 4.84 -9.69
N VAL A 278 -18.64 4.88 -10.43
CA VAL A 278 -18.65 5.14 -11.88
C VAL A 278 -19.37 4.02 -12.63
N GLY A 279 -19.07 2.77 -12.28
CA GLY A 279 -19.70 1.59 -12.90
C GLY A 279 -21.23 1.55 -12.71
N ARG A 280 -21.71 1.84 -11.49
CA ARG A 280 -23.16 1.91 -11.19
C ARG A 280 -23.86 3.02 -12.00
N ARG A 281 -23.25 4.21 -12.07
CA ARG A 281 -23.80 5.33 -12.84
C ARG A 281 -23.81 5.02 -14.34
N LEU A 282 -22.73 4.42 -14.86
CA LEU A 282 -22.68 4.01 -16.26
C LEU A 282 -23.74 2.93 -16.56
N ALA A 283 -23.91 1.97 -15.65
CA ALA A 283 -24.90 0.93 -15.79
C ALA A 283 -26.35 1.51 -15.80
N ALA A 284 -26.65 2.47 -14.92
CA ALA A 284 -27.93 3.17 -14.91
C ALA A 284 -28.13 3.94 -16.22
N ASP A 285 -27.17 4.77 -16.64
CA ASP A 285 -27.25 5.54 -17.89
C ASP A 285 -27.49 4.64 -19.11
N LEU A 286 -26.87 3.46 -19.17
CA LEU A 286 -27.04 2.49 -20.25
C LEU A 286 -28.39 1.78 -20.19
N SER A 287 -28.92 1.48 -19.01
CA SER A 287 -30.25 0.90 -18.82
C SER A 287 -31.37 1.85 -19.25
N ASP A 288 -31.19 3.15 -19.00
CA ASP A 288 -32.12 4.22 -19.35
C ASP A 288 -32.08 4.60 -20.85
N GLY A 289 -31.20 3.96 -21.64
CA GLY A 289 -31.09 4.21 -23.07
C GLY A 289 -30.43 5.54 -23.44
N CYS A 290 -29.75 6.19 -22.50
CA CYS A 290 -29.16 7.52 -22.66
C CYS A 290 -27.96 7.61 -23.64
N GLY A 291 -27.53 6.52 -24.25
CA GLY A 291 -26.63 6.45 -25.41
C GLY A 291 -25.29 7.18 -25.27
N ALA A 292 -24.76 7.65 -26.40
CA ALA A 292 -23.42 8.26 -26.50
C ALA A 292 -23.26 9.57 -25.68
N ARG A 293 -24.34 10.34 -25.48
CA ARG A 293 -24.28 11.58 -24.68
C ARG A 293 -23.97 11.30 -23.21
N SER A 294 -24.50 10.21 -22.67
CA SER A 294 -24.23 9.80 -21.29
C SER A 294 -22.79 9.36 -21.11
N PHE A 295 -22.28 8.60 -22.06
CA PHE A 295 -20.85 8.20 -22.05
C PHE A 295 -19.93 9.43 -22.05
N ALA A 296 -20.20 10.43 -22.90
CA ALA A 296 -19.41 11.67 -22.92
C ALA A 296 -19.44 12.43 -21.59
N ARG A 297 -20.57 12.42 -20.86
CA ARG A 297 -20.66 13.02 -19.52
C ARG A 297 -19.81 12.28 -18.46
N ARG A 298 -19.45 11.01 -18.70
CA ARG A 298 -18.65 10.18 -17.76
C ARG A 298 -17.15 10.19 -18.06
N ILE A 299 -16.71 10.81 -19.18
CA ILE A 299 -15.30 10.91 -19.53
C ILE A 299 -14.45 11.47 -18.38
N PRO A 300 -14.82 12.56 -17.67
CA PRO A 300 -14.00 13.06 -16.56
C PRO A 300 -13.81 12.02 -15.43
N GLN A 301 -14.87 11.26 -15.12
CA GLN A 301 -14.80 10.21 -14.10
C GLN A 301 -13.94 9.03 -14.56
N GLY A 302 -13.99 8.69 -15.86
CA GLY A 302 -13.11 7.70 -16.48
C GLY A 302 -11.64 8.12 -16.43
N LEU A 303 -11.35 9.41 -16.67
CA LEU A 303 -9.99 9.96 -16.54
C LEU A 303 -9.49 9.92 -15.09
N PHE A 304 -10.35 10.19 -14.10
CA PHE A 304 -10.00 10.06 -12.69
C PHE A 304 -9.64 8.60 -12.34
N LEU A 305 -10.41 7.65 -12.86
CA LEU A 305 -10.15 6.23 -12.66
C LEU A 305 -8.85 5.80 -13.33
N LEU A 306 -8.60 6.27 -14.56
CA LEU A 306 -7.35 6.00 -15.29
C LEU A 306 -6.13 6.54 -14.54
N LEU A 307 -6.22 7.77 -14.02
CA LEU A 307 -5.14 8.37 -13.25
C LEU A 307 -4.93 7.65 -11.91
N GLY A 308 -6.02 7.21 -11.26
CA GLY A 308 -5.93 6.34 -10.08
C GLY A 308 -5.25 5.00 -10.38
N CYS A 309 -5.56 4.36 -11.50
CA CYS A 309 -4.90 3.14 -11.95
C CYS A 309 -3.40 3.37 -12.27
N LEU A 310 -3.07 4.51 -12.88
CA LEU A 310 -1.67 4.92 -13.09
C LEU A 310 -0.93 5.06 -11.76
N GLY A 311 -1.59 5.60 -10.72
CA GLY A 311 -1.05 5.67 -9.37
C GLY A 311 -0.78 4.30 -8.75
N LEU A 312 -1.67 3.32 -8.96
CA LEU A 312 -1.44 1.95 -8.54
C LEU A 312 -0.21 1.34 -9.22
N VAL A 313 -0.11 1.47 -10.55
CA VAL A 313 1.02 0.93 -11.32
C VAL A 313 2.34 1.60 -10.94
N GLY A 314 2.31 2.92 -10.74
CA GLY A 314 3.49 3.70 -10.33
C GLY A 314 3.95 3.38 -8.91
N ALA A 315 3.02 3.07 -8.00
CA ALA A 315 3.36 2.56 -6.68
C ALA A 315 3.97 1.16 -6.77
N HIS A 316 3.24 0.21 -7.36
CA HIS A 316 3.73 -1.14 -7.64
C HIS A 316 2.82 -1.84 -8.68
N PRO A 317 3.36 -2.43 -9.76
CA PRO A 317 2.57 -3.04 -10.83
C PRO A 317 1.60 -4.14 -10.36
N SER A 318 1.95 -4.90 -9.31
CA SER A 318 1.05 -5.91 -8.72
C SER A 318 -0.29 -5.33 -8.26
N ALA A 319 -0.34 -4.05 -7.87
CA ALA A 319 -1.56 -3.42 -7.39
C ALA A 319 -2.65 -3.32 -8.47
N ALA A 320 -2.27 -3.21 -9.75
CA ALA A 320 -3.23 -3.28 -10.84
C ALA A 320 -3.86 -4.67 -10.97
N PHE A 321 -3.05 -5.73 -10.85
CA PHE A 321 -3.55 -7.12 -10.80
C PHE A 321 -4.40 -7.36 -9.55
N SER A 322 -4.04 -6.77 -8.43
CA SER A 322 -4.80 -6.81 -7.18
C SER A 322 -6.18 -6.16 -7.32
N LEU A 323 -6.24 -4.96 -7.90
CA LEU A 323 -7.52 -4.28 -8.20
C LEU A 323 -8.38 -5.13 -9.15
N LEU A 324 -7.77 -5.70 -10.19
CA LEU A 324 -8.47 -6.55 -11.14
C LEU A 324 -9.00 -7.82 -10.45
N ALA A 325 -8.20 -8.51 -9.64
CA ALA A 325 -8.62 -9.71 -8.90
C ALA A 325 -9.80 -9.39 -7.96
N PHE A 326 -9.75 -8.24 -7.27
CA PHE A 326 -10.84 -7.79 -6.40
C PHE A 326 -12.11 -7.42 -7.18
N LEU A 327 -11.99 -6.75 -8.33
CA LEU A 327 -13.13 -6.28 -9.13
C LEU A 327 -13.56 -7.24 -10.25
N ALA A 328 -12.89 -8.38 -10.45
CA ALA A 328 -13.20 -9.32 -11.53
C ALA A 328 -14.67 -9.79 -11.49
N ALA A 329 -15.16 -10.17 -10.31
CA ALA A 329 -16.52 -10.64 -10.14
C ALA A 329 -17.58 -9.58 -10.52
N PRO A 330 -17.59 -8.36 -9.96
CA PRO A 330 -18.59 -7.35 -10.34
C PRO A 330 -18.46 -6.91 -11.79
N LEU A 331 -17.25 -6.85 -12.33
CA LEU A 331 -17.03 -6.47 -13.73
C LEU A 331 -17.63 -7.49 -14.68
N LEU A 332 -17.38 -8.79 -14.46
CA LEU A 332 -17.97 -9.87 -15.27
C LEU A 332 -19.50 -9.95 -15.10
N MET A 333 -20.02 -9.67 -13.89
CA MET A 333 -21.46 -9.62 -13.67
C MET A 333 -22.14 -8.49 -14.47
N VAL A 334 -21.56 -7.28 -14.49
CA VAL A 334 -22.07 -6.14 -15.26
C VAL A 334 -21.99 -6.44 -16.76
N ILE A 335 -20.87 -6.94 -17.24
CA ILE A 335 -20.71 -7.33 -18.66
C ILE A 335 -21.73 -8.40 -19.04
N GLY A 336 -21.86 -9.44 -18.23
CA GLY A 336 -22.81 -10.52 -18.46
C GLY A 336 -24.27 -10.04 -18.47
N PHE A 337 -24.63 -9.11 -17.59
CA PHE A 337 -25.96 -8.48 -17.58
C PHE A 337 -26.26 -7.76 -18.90
N PHE A 338 -25.36 -6.86 -19.34
CA PHE A 338 -25.56 -6.13 -20.59
C PHE A 338 -25.48 -7.01 -21.84
N THR A 339 -24.65 -8.04 -21.82
CA THR A 339 -24.62 -9.06 -22.90
C THR A 339 -25.98 -9.74 -23.03
N ARG A 340 -26.52 -10.26 -21.91
CA ARG A 340 -27.83 -10.96 -21.90
C ARG A 340 -28.97 -10.04 -22.32
N THR A 341 -29.03 -8.82 -21.79
CA THR A 341 -30.08 -7.85 -22.14
C THR A 341 -30.01 -7.41 -23.59
N SER A 342 -28.81 -7.33 -24.19
CA SER A 342 -28.64 -7.02 -25.59
C SER A 342 -29.04 -8.21 -26.49
N LEU A 343 -28.66 -9.44 -26.11
CA LEU A 343 -29.04 -10.65 -26.87
C LEU A 343 -30.58 -10.90 -26.83
N ALA A 344 -31.24 -10.45 -25.76
CA ALA A 344 -32.72 -10.58 -25.65
C ALA A 344 -33.49 -9.62 -26.55
N ARG A 345 -32.83 -8.68 -27.24
CA ARG A 345 -33.45 -7.78 -28.23
C ARG A 345 -33.61 -8.52 -29.55
N GLU A 346 -34.63 -8.09 -30.32
CA GLU A 346 -34.87 -8.70 -31.64
C GLU A 346 -34.03 -8.08 -32.75
N GLY A 347 -33.76 -8.85 -33.80
CA GLY A 347 -33.09 -8.44 -35.02
C GLY A 347 -31.71 -7.80 -34.81
N ARG A 348 -31.48 -6.63 -35.45
CA ARG A 348 -30.19 -5.91 -35.35
C ARG A 348 -29.85 -5.45 -33.91
N GLY A 349 -30.82 -5.43 -33.00
CA GLY A 349 -30.60 -5.12 -31.58
C GLY A 349 -29.65 -6.09 -30.89
N GLN A 350 -29.52 -7.33 -31.37
CA GLN A 350 -28.59 -8.34 -30.84
C GLN A 350 -27.12 -7.95 -31.08
N LEU A 351 -26.83 -7.17 -32.14
CA LEU A 351 -25.46 -6.68 -32.41
C LEU A 351 -24.93 -5.79 -31.29
N ALA A 352 -25.81 -5.19 -30.49
CA ALA A 352 -25.41 -4.45 -29.29
C ALA A 352 -24.77 -5.34 -28.20
N ALA A 353 -24.82 -6.67 -28.32
CA ALA A 353 -24.09 -7.58 -27.43
C ALA A 353 -22.58 -7.68 -27.78
N LEU A 354 -22.18 -7.40 -29.04
CA LEU A 354 -20.81 -7.56 -29.48
C LEU A 354 -19.77 -6.76 -28.66
N PRO A 355 -20.00 -5.46 -28.37
CA PRO A 355 -19.07 -4.70 -27.51
C PRO A 355 -18.92 -5.30 -26.10
N TRP A 356 -20.00 -5.85 -25.52
CA TRP A 356 -19.98 -6.47 -24.20
C TRP A 356 -19.28 -7.81 -24.21
N ILE A 357 -19.49 -8.62 -25.25
CA ILE A 357 -18.73 -9.88 -25.45
C ILE A 357 -17.26 -9.55 -25.61
N GLY A 358 -16.91 -8.55 -26.42
CA GLY A 358 -15.55 -8.07 -26.60
C GLY A 358 -14.93 -7.57 -25.28
N ALA A 359 -15.68 -6.83 -24.46
CA ALA A 359 -15.25 -6.38 -23.15
C ALA A 359 -15.01 -7.57 -22.20
N GLY A 360 -15.88 -8.58 -22.21
CA GLY A 360 -15.71 -9.79 -21.40
C GLY A 360 -14.47 -10.59 -21.80
N LEU A 361 -14.25 -10.75 -23.11
CA LEU A 361 -13.02 -11.36 -23.63
C LEU A 361 -11.79 -10.54 -23.23
N ALA A 362 -11.83 -9.21 -23.34
CA ALA A 362 -10.71 -8.35 -22.98
C ALA A 362 -10.36 -8.47 -21.48
N VAL A 363 -11.35 -8.51 -20.58
CA VAL A 363 -11.13 -8.71 -19.13
C VAL A 363 -10.41 -10.01 -18.81
N VAL A 364 -10.58 -11.05 -19.62
CA VAL A 364 -9.90 -12.34 -19.43
C VAL A 364 -8.58 -12.40 -20.22
N VAL A 365 -8.60 -12.00 -21.47
CA VAL A 365 -7.46 -12.19 -22.40
C VAL A 365 -6.32 -11.22 -22.11
N LEU A 366 -6.63 -9.92 -21.81
CA LEU A 366 -5.55 -8.94 -21.58
C LEU A 366 -4.69 -9.27 -20.34
N PRO A 367 -5.24 -9.68 -19.20
CA PRO A 367 -4.42 -10.15 -18.08
C PRO A 367 -3.59 -11.40 -18.42
N LEU A 368 -4.14 -12.34 -19.20
CA LEU A 368 -3.40 -13.53 -19.63
C LEU A 368 -2.24 -13.17 -20.56
N ILE A 369 -2.44 -12.21 -21.47
CA ILE A 369 -1.35 -11.67 -22.31
C ILE A 369 -0.29 -10.99 -21.45
N ALA A 370 -0.71 -10.17 -20.49
CA ALA A 370 0.21 -9.50 -19.56
C ALA A 370 1.01 -10.52 -18.74
N LEU A 371 0.32 -11.54 -18.18
CA LEU A 371 0.95 -12.64 -17.44
C LEU A 371 1.95 -13.41 -18.31
N SER A 372 1.72 -13.52 -19.61
CA SER A 372 2.63 -14.22 -20.55
C SER A 372 3.90 -13.42 -20.88
N SER A 373 3.98 -12.14 -20.43
CA SER A 373 5.17 -11.33 -20.64
C SER A 373 6.41 -11.95 -19.99
N PRO A 374 7.56 -12.06 -20.70
CA PRO A 374 8.80 -12.62 -20.14
C PRO A 374 9.26 -11.90 -18.85
N LYS A 375 9.06 -10.58 -18.77
CA LYS A 375 9.40 -9.78 -17.59
C LYS A 375 8.54 -10.16 -16.37
N ILE A 376 7.24 -10.35 -16.57
CA ILE A 376 6.35 -10.79 -15.47
C ILE A 376 6.66 -12.23 -15.10
N GLN A 377 6.88 -13.11 -16.08
CA GLN A 377 7.23 -14.50 -15.80
C GLN A 377 8.58 -14.66 -15.07
N ALA A 378 9.53 -13.76 -15.30
CA ALA A 378 10.77 -13.72 -14.52
C ALA A 378 10.49 -13.48 -13.01
N MET A 379 9.52 -12.62 -12.68
CA MET A 379 9.09 -12.42 -11.28
C MET A 379 8.51 -13.70 -10.66
N GLY A 380 7.80 -14.53 -11.45
CA GLY A 380 7.27 -15.83 -11.02
C GLY A 380 8.34 -16.88 -10.74
N ARG A 381 9.55 -16.73 -11.29
CA ARG A 381 10.68 -17.62 -11.04
C ARG A 381 11.44 -17.31 -9.75
N TYR A 382 11.11 -16.20 -9.08
CA TYR A 382 11.73 -15.86 -7.81
C TYR A 382 11.65 -17.06 -6.85
N PRO A 383 12.76 -17.47 -6.20
CA PRO A 383 12.79 -18.65 -5.35
C PRO A 383 11.95 -18.43 -4.08
N ARG A 384 10.78 -19.03 -4.04
CA ARG A 384 9.93 -19.14 -2.85
C ARG A 384 9.43 -20.56 -2.73
N ARG A 385 9.79 -21.22 -1.65
CA ARG A 385 9.31 -22.58 -1.37
C ARG A 385 7.82 -22.54 -1.06
N GLY A 386 7.13 -23.57 -1.52
CA GLY A 386 5.76 -23.85 -1.10
C GLY A 386 5.75 -24.68 0.17
N SER A 387 4.60 -24.69 0.82
CA SER A 387 4.31 -25.53 1.99
C SER A 387 3.29 -26.63 1.66
N SER A 388 2.73 -27.27 2.67
CA SER A 388 1.64 -28.24 2.49
C SER A 388 0.31 -27.54 2.13
N TRP A 389 -0.62 -28.26 1.49
CA TRP A 389 -1.96 -27.73 1.23
C TRP A 389 -2.73 -27.38 2.51
N SER A 390 -2.53 -28.11 3.62
CA SER A 390 -3.18 -27.80 4.89
C SER A 390 -2.73 -26.45 5.44
N GLU A 391 -1.45 -26.16 5.36
CA GLU A 391 -0.88 -24.87 5.75
C GLU A 391 -1.31 -23.74 4.80
N ALA A 392 -1.30 -24.02 3.49
CA ALA A 392 -1.78 -23.09 2.48
C ALA A 392 -3.23 -22.66 2.72
N PHE A 393 -4.12 -23.58 3.05
CA PHE A 393 -5.50 -23.26 3.41
C PHE A 393 -5.62 -22.53 4.76
N SER A 394 -4.76 -22.81 5.72
CA SER A 394 -4.77 -22.06 6.99
C SER A 394 -4.42 -20.59 6.77
N HIS A 395 -3.43 -20.30 5.93
CA HIS A 395 -3.09 -18.92 5.56
C HIS A 395 -4.20 -18.20 4.80
N ALA A 396 -4.94 -18.92 3.94
CA ALA A 396 -6.01 -18.35 3.12
C ALA A 396 -7.32 -18.12 3.90
N LEU A 397 -7.58 -18.87 4.96
CA LEU A 397 -8.87 -18.80 5.66
C LEU A 397 -8.79 -18.15 7.03
N LEU A 398 -7.59 -18.06 7.60
CA LEU A 398 -7.38 -17.50 8.93
C LEU A 398 -6.44 -16.30 8.85
N PRO A 399 -6.83 -15.15 9.39
CA PRO A 399 -5.97 -13.97 9.42
C PRO A 399 -4.64 -14.22 10.15
N TYR A 400 -4.67 -15.10 11.16
CA TYR A 400 -3.50 -15.61 11.86
C TYR A 400 -3.47 -17.14 11.81
N PRO A 401 -2.41 -17.76 11.29
CA PRO A 401 -2.26 -19.20 11.32
C PRO A 401 -2.22 -19.70 12.78
N PRO A 402 -2.89 -20.80 13.10
CA PRO A 402 -3.03 -21.27 14.48
C PRO A 402 -1.70 -21.67 15.16
N PHE A 403 -0.63 -21.86 14.40
CA PHE A 403 0.66 -22.38 14.90
C PHE A 403 1.54 -21.33 15.59
N ALA A 404 1.29 -20.05 15.38
CA ALA A 404 2.10 -18.94 15.93
C ALA A 404 1.42 -18.17 17.05
N GLN A 405 0.35 -18.73 17.69
CA GLN A 405 -0.54 -17.92 18.50
C GLN A 405 -0.38 -18.12 20.00
N THR A 406 -0.29 -17.00 20.71
CA THR A 406 -0.61 -16.96 22.13
C THR A 406 -2.12 -17.16 22.34
N THR A 407 -2.54 -17.59 23.56
CA THR A 407 -3.97 -17.76 23.89
C THR A 407 -4.79 -16.48 23.61
N ALA A 408 -4.21 -15.31 23.81
CA ALA A 408 -4.86 -14.04 23.58
C ALA A 408 -5.10 -13.77 22.06
N MET A 409 -4.15 -14.13 21.19
CA MET A 409 -4.32 -14.05 19.75
C MET A 409 -5.38 -15.03 19.24
N ALA A 410 -5.51 -16.20 19.86
CA ALA A 410 -6.55 -17.16 19.52
C ALA A 410 -7.96 -16.58 19.73
N TRP A 411 -8.19 -15.82 20.80
CA TRP A 411 -9.46 -15.12 21.02
C TRP A 411 -9.73 -14.07 19.96
N TRP A 412 -8.70 -13.31 19.57
CA TRP A 412 -8.83 -12.34 18.49
C TRP A 412 -9.18 -13.02 17.16
N THR A 413 -8.49 -14.07 16.79
CA THR A 413 -8.78 -14.87 15.58
C THR A 413 -10.21 -15.43 15.61
N LEU A 414 -10.67 -15.94 16.78
CA LEU A 414 -12.03 -16.43 16.92
C LEU A 414 -13.06 -15.34 16.62
N ILE A 415 -12.87 -14.13 17.12
CA ILE A 415 -13.79 -13.01 16.86
C ILE A 415 -13.79 -12.66 15.36
N GLN A 416 -12.65 -12.61 14.72
CA GLN A 416 -12.56 -12.35 13.26
C GLN A 416 -13.30 -13.44 12.48
N VAL A 417 -13.11 -14.70 12.81
CA VAL A 417 -13.80 -15.84 12.18
C VAL A 417 -15.32 -15.75 12.39
N LEU A 418 -15.78 -15.40 13.58
CA LEU A 418 -17.21 -15.23 13.84
C LEU A 418 -17.82 -14.08 13.04
N LEU A 419 -17.12 -12.93 12.95
CA LEU A 419 -17.52 -11.80 12.13
C LEU A 419 -17.56 -12.19 10.65
N LEU A 420 -16.56 -12.90 10.17
CA LEU A 420 -16.46 -13.37 8.79
C LEU A 420 -17.60 -14.33 8.45
N ILE A 421 -17.85 -15.35 9.27
CA ILE A 421 -18.95 -16.32 9.07
C ILE A 421 -20.29 -15.60 9.04
N ALA A 422 -20.56 -14.67 9.98
CA ALA A 422 -21.78 -13.88 9.97
C ALA A 422 -21.92 -13.06 8.70
N GLY A 423 -20.84 -12.43 8.23
CA GLY A 423 -20.79 -11.68 6.98
C GLY A 423 -21.06 -12.55 5.74
N ILE A 424 -20.45 -13.72 5.66
CA ILE A 424 -20.67 -14.69 4.59
C ILE A 424 -22.14 -15.14 4.54
N ILE A 425 -22.71 -15.53 5.70
CA ILE A 425 -24.10 -15.98 5.79
C ILE A 425 -25.06 -14.88 5.32
N VAL A 426 -24.89 -13.66 5.78
CA VAL A 426 -25.76 -12.54 5.42
C VAL A 426 -25.62 -12.20 3.94
N THR A 427 -24.40 -12.12 3.42
CA THR A 427 -24.14 -11.82 2.01
C THR A 427 -24.76 -12.90 1.09
N ALA A 428 -24.61 -14.18 1.43
CA ALA A 428 -25.18 -15.30 0.68
C ALA A 428 -26.73 -15.31 0.73
N ARG A 429 -27.32 -15.05 1.91
CA ARG A 429 -28.80 -15.05 2.08
C ARG A 429 -29.48 -13.87 1.38
N LEU A 430 -28.88 -12.68 1.43
CA LEU A 430 -29.43 -11.50 0.73
C LEU A 430 -29.47 -11.73 -0.78
N HIS A 431 -28.52 -12.45 -1.36
CA HIS A 431 -28.55 -12.81 -2.77
C HIS A 431 -29.74 -13.72 -3.12
N THR A 432 -30.09 -14.66 -2.25
CA THR A 432 -31.24 -15.57 -2.48
C THR A 432 -32.58 -14.87 -2.35
N LEU A 433 -32.69 -13.86 -1.48
CA LEU A 433 -33.92 -13.07 -1.31
C LEU A 433 -34.18 -12.10 -2.48
N MET A 434 -33.13 -11.63 -3.16
CA MET A 434 -33.22 -10.75 -4.34
C MET A 434 -33.75 -11.46 -5.59
N ARG A 435 -33.75 -12.79 -5.67
CA ARG A 435 -34.32 -13.55 -6.79
C ARG A 435 -35.86 -13.59 -6.82
N ARG A 436 -36.55 -13.00 -5.83
CA ARG A 436 -38.01 -12.91 -5.86
C ARG A 436 -38.47 -11.77 -6.79
N PRO A 437 -39.25 -12.05 -7.85
CA PRO A 437 -39.79 -11.04 -8.73
C PRO A 437 -40.90 -10.26 -7.97
N GLY A 438 -40.62 -9.01 -7.63
CA GLY A 438 -41.62 -8.18 -6.92
C GLY A 438 -41.13 -6.82 -6.44
N VAL A 439 -39.85 -6.49 -6.60
CA VAL A 439 -39.34 -5.15 -6.24
C VAL A 439 -38.77 -4.48 -7.50
N ARG A 440 -39.67 -4.15 -8.42
CA ARG A 440 -39.36 -3.41 -9.67
C ARG A 440 -39.83 -1.96 -9.69
N ASP A 441 -40.46 -1.46 -8.65
CA ASP A 441 -41.20 -0.19 -8.69
C ASP A 441 -40.48 1.01 -8.06
N ALA A 442 -39.15 1.12 -8.20
CA ALA A 442 -38.48 2.33 -7.78
C ALA A 442 -37.40 2.85 -8.78
N ALA A 443 -37.50 2.45 -10.05
CA ALA A 443 -36.53 2.83 -11.08
C ALA A 443 -37.08 3.74 -12.19
N ASP A 444 -38.25 4.32 -12.01
CA ASP A 444 -38.83 5.31 -12.95
C ASP A 444 -38.39 6.73 -12.54
N ALA A 445 -37.17 7.13 -12.92
CA ALA A 445 -36.76 8.53 -12.87
C ALA A 445 -35.76 8.90 -13.95
N ARG A 446 -36.27 9.38 -15.02
CA ARG A 446 -35.88 10.47 -15.95
C ARG A 446 -34.40 10.82 -16.15
N CYS A 447 -34.00 10.85 -17.42
CA CYS A 447 -32.69 11.36 -17.94
C CYS A 447 -32.41 12.85 -17.59
N ASP A 448 -33.30 13.55 -16.94
CA ASP A 448 -33.23 14.98 -16.62
C ASP A 448 -32.98 15.28 -15.14
N LEU A 449 -32.55 14.32 -14.35
CA LEU A 449 -32.33 14.60 -12.93
C LEU A 449 -30.90 15.11 -12.66
N ASP A 450 -30.79 16.43 -12.75
CA ASP A 450 -30.05 17.27 -11.82
C ASP A 450 -30.71 17.23 -10.41
N GLY A 451 -31.33 16.11 -10.06
CA GLY A 451 -32.05 15.88 -8.84
C GLY A 451 -31.17 15.32 -7.73
N ASP A 452 -30.96 16.14 -6.75
CA ASP A 452 -30.85 15.95 -5.32
C ASP A 452 -29.63 15.26 -4.70
N GLU A 453 -29.01 16.02 -3.81
CA GLU A 453 -27.98 15.67 -2.84
C GLU A 453 -28.34 14.46 -1.94
N ASP A 454 -29.52 13.91 -2.11
CA ASP A 454 -30.12 12.89 -1.24
C ASP A 454 -29.80 11.45 -1.59
N GLU A 455 -29.21 11.13 -2.77
CA GLU A 455 -29.03 9.72 -3.10
C GLU A 455 -27.92 9.04 -2.28
N ALA A 456 -26.84 9.75 -1.92
CA ALA A 456 -25.88 9.24 -0.93
C ALA A 456 -26.39 9.41 0.50
N ALA A 457 -27.24 10.41 0.75
CA ALA A 457 -27.94 10.61 2.02
C ALA A 457 -29.16 9.67 2.12
N ALA A 458 -29.89 9.41 1.04
CA ALA A 458 -31.00 8.46 0.99
C ALA A 458 -30.53 7.00 1.14
N LEU A 459 -29.33 6.66 0.66
CA LEU A 459 -28.69 5.36 0.96
C LEU A 459 -28.35 5.22 2.45
N VAL A 460 -28.19 6.34 3.16
CA VAL A 460 -27.93 6.35 4.61
C VAL A 460 -29.19 6.47 5.44
N ASP A 461 -30.30 6.99 4.90
CA ASP A 461 -31.53 7.26 5.67
C ASP A 461 -32.60 6.17 5.59
N ASN A 462 -32.53 5.28 4.62
CA ASN A 462 -33.37 4.10 4.61
C ASN A 462 -32.78 3.01 5.48
N ASP A 463 -33.32 2.83 6.68
CA ASP A 463 -33.06 1.68 7.59
C ASP A 463 -33.49 0.32 6.98
N LYS A 464 -34.05 0.32 5.79
CA LYS A 464 -34.23 -0.87 4.94
C LYS A 464 -32.89 -1.05 4.20
N ALA A 465 -32.04 -1.92 4.75
CA ALA A 465 -30.74 -2.28 4.22
C ALA A 465 -30.81 -2.41 2.70
N ALA A 466 -30.17 -1.50 1.97
CA ALA A 466 -29.94 -1.72 0.55
C ALA A 466 -29.20 -3.06 0.43
N PRO A 467 -29.70 -4.00 -0.34
CA PRO A 467 -29.14 -5.33 -0.37
C PRO A 467 -27.71 -5.28 -0.85
N MET A 468 -26.79 -5.77 -0.01
CA MET A 468 -25.39 -5.90 -0.38
C MET A 468 -25.26 -6.87 -1.56
N PRO A 469 -24.57 -6.52 -2.63
CA PRO A 469 -24.32 -7.46 -3.72
C PRO A 469 -23.51 -8.66 -3.24
N ALA A 470 -23.75 -9.85 -3.80
CA ALA A 470 -23.01 -11.06 -3.41
C ALA A 470 -21.56 -11.12 -3.91
N TRP A 471 -21.20 -10.26 -4.85
CA TRP A 471 -19.87 -10.32 -5.47
C TRP A 471 -18.69 -10.11 -4.52
N PRO A 472 -18.75 -9.38 -3.38
CA PRO A 472 -17.64 -9.31 -2.44
C PRO A 472 -17.26 -10.67 -1.85
N LEU A 473 -18.24 -11.57 -1.69
CA LEU A 473 -17.97 -12.95 -1.30
C LEU A 473 -17.22 -13.70 -2.41
N VAL A 474 -17.57 -13.50 -3.67
CA VAL A 474 -16.86 -14.10 -4.80
C VAL A 474 -15.45 -13.54 -4.89
N SER A 475 -15.25 -12.25 -4.69
CA SER A 475 -13.93 -11.62 -4.65
C SER A 475 -13.07 -12.19 -3.52
N TYR A 476 -13.65 -12.37 -2.32
CA TYR A 476 -12.96 -13.04 -1.21
C TYR A 476 -12.51 -14.45 -1.61
N LEU A 477 -13.39 -15.26 -2.21
CA LEU A 477 -13.03 -16.64 -2.61
C LEU A 477 -11.93 -16.67 -3.68
N ILE A 478 -11.94 -15.71 -4.62
CA ILE A 478 -10.85 -15.57 -5.61
C ILE A 478 -9.53 -15.26 -4.90
N LEU A 479 -9.52 -14.29 -3.99
CA LEU A 479 -8.31 -13.86 -3.29
C LEU A 479 -7.81 -14.94 -2.33
N ALA A 480 -8.69 -15.60 -1.59
CA ALA A 480 -8.37 -16.75 -0.74
C ALA A 480 -7.76 -17.92 -1.56
N PHE A 481 -8.29 -18.18 -2.75
CA PHE A 481 -7.69 -19.15 -3.65
C PHE A 481 -6.27 -18.75 -4.10
N LEU A 482 -6.06 -17.48 -4.46
CA LEU A 482 -4.73 -16.98 -4.82
C LEU A 482 -3.76 -17.04 -3.63
N THR A 483 -4.21 -16.72 -2.42
CA THR A 483 -3.43 -16.86 -1.18
C THR A 483 -3.08 -18.32 -0.92
N ALA A 484 -4.07 -19.23 -0.97
CA ALA A 484 -3.80 -20.67 -0.83
C ALA A 484 -2.79 -21.15 -1.86
N LEU A 485 -2.95 -20.74 -3.13
CA LEU A 485 -2.01 -21.10 -4.18
C LEU A 485 -0.59 -20.56 -3.93
N ALA A 486 -0.45 -19.39 -3.29
CA ALA A 486 0.86 -18.80 -2.98
C ALA A 486 1.65 -19.61 -1.95
N TYR A 487 0.97 -20.22 -1.00
CA TYR A 487 1.57 -21.11 -0.01
C TYR A 487 1.57 -22.58 -0.41
N ALA A 488 0.84 -22.97 -1.45
CA ALA A 488 0.76 -24.35 -1.93
C ALA A 488 2.10 -24.89 -2.42
N PRO A 489 2.27 -26.22 -2.54
CA PRO A 489 3.43 -26.83 -3.16
C PRO A 489 3.76 -26.27 -4.54
N ASP A 490 5.03 -26.29 -4.90
CA ASP A 490 5.51 -25.74 -6.17
C ASP A 490 4.81 -26.39 -7.37
N SER A 491 4.32 -25.54 -8.29
CA SER A 491 3.63 -25.95 -9.49
C SER A 491 3.77 -24.89 -10.60
N ALA A 492 3.61 -25.34 -11.85
CA ALA A 492 3.58 -24.43 -12.99
C ALA A 492 2.44 -23.39 -12.87
N LEU A 493 1.27 -23.79 -12.36
CA LEU A 493 0.13 -22.89 -12.13
C LEU A 493 0.47 -21.80 -11.12
N ARG A 494 1.10 -22.17 -9.99
CA ARG A 494 1.57 -21.23 -8.97
C ARG A 494 2.55 -20.23 -9.57
N THR A 495 3.56 -20.71 -10.28
CA THR A 495 4.58 -19.87 -10.90
C THR A 495 3.98 -18.90 -11.93
N TYR A 496 3.09 -19.39 -12.81
CA TYR A 496 2.49 -18.59 -13.87
C TYR A 496 1.51 -17.55 -13.33
N LEU A 497 0.55 -18.00 -12.51
CA LEU A 497 -0.57 -17.15 -12.09
C LEU A 497 -0.15 -16.10 -11.06
N LEU A 498 0.81 -16.45 -10.19
CA LEU A 498 1.26 -15.59 -9.10
C LEU A 498 2.51 -14.76 -9.43
N ALA A 499 2.96 -14.80 -10.67
CA ALA A 499 4.10 -14.03 -11.14
C ALA A 499 4.04 -12.53 -10.77
N PRO A 500 2.89 -11.80 -10.91
CA PRO A 500 2.81 -10.38 -10.54
C PRO A 500 3.12 -10.08 -9.08
N TRP A 501 2.94 -11.06 -8.19
CA TRP A 501 3.19 -10.95 -6.75
C TRP A 501 4.46 -11.67 -6.30
N TYR A 502 5.35 -12.10 -7.22
CA TYR A 502 6.58 -12.86 -6.90
C TYR A 502 6.30 -14.15 -6.13
N LYS A 503 5.14 -14.77 -6.30
CA LYS A 503 4.63 -15.89 -5.48
C LYS A 503 4.59 -15.57 -3.97
N ASP A 504 4.63 -14.29 -3.59
CA ASP A 504 4.62 -13.84 -2.19
C ASP A 504 3.19 -13.81 -1.65
N GLY A 505 2.85 -14.78 -0.80
CA GLY A 505 1.53 -14.86 -0.18
C GLY A 505 1.16 -13.59 0.62
N ARG A 506 2.12 -12.96 1.28
CA ARG A 506 1.92 -11.73 2.07
C ARG A 506 1.37 -10.58 1.22
N ARG A 507 1.85 -10.46 -0.03
CA ARG A 507 1.37 -9.44 -0.98
C ARG A 507 -0.08 -9.67 -1.39
N ILE A 508 -0.50 -10.94 -1.49
CA ILE A 508 -1.87 -11.31 -1.84
C ILE A 508 -2.79 -11.19 -0.64
N MET A 509 -2.35 -11.66 0.54
CA MET A 509 -3.09 -11.53 1.81
C MET A 509 -3.45 -10.07 2.12
N GLY A 510 -2.56 -9.11 1.85
CA GLY A 510 -2.87 -7.68 2.03
C GLY A 510 -4.03 -7.20 1.14
N VAL A 511 -4.23 -7.80 -0.04
CA VAL A 511 -5.40 -7.52 -0.90
C VAL A 511 -6.63 -8.27 -0.42
N GLU A 512 -6.46 -9.49 0.05
CA GLU A 512 -7.53 -10.30 0.64
C GLU A 512 -8.12 -9.61 1.87
N ASP A 513 -7.31 -8.91 2.68
CA ASP A 513 -7.72 -8.11 3.81
C ASP A 513 -8.78 -7.04 3.46
N ILE A 514 -8.83 -6.58 2.19
CA ILE A 514 -9.89 -5.68 1.71
C ILE A 514 -11.25 -6.41 1.72
N ALA A 515 -11.29 -7.61 1.15
CA ALA A 515 -12.52 -8.40 1.10
C ALA A 515 -12.93 -8.90 2.50
N LEU A 516 -11.97 -9.34 3.31
CA LEU A 516 -12.17 -9.71 4.71
C LEU A 516 -12.78 -8.56 5.51
N THR A 517 -12.24 -7.34 5.41
CA THR A 517 -12.78 -6.16 6.09
C THR A 517 -14.23 -5.90 5.70
N VAL A 518 -14.56 -5.98 4.41
CA VAL A 518 -15.94 -5.79 3.92
C VAL A 518 -16.88 -6.83 4.53
N LEU A 519 -16.51 -8.10 4.46
CA LEU A 519 -17.35 -9.19 4.98
C LEU A 519 -17.49 -9.13 6.51
N MET A 520 -16.41 -8.90 7.24
CA MET A 520 -16.43 -8.78 8.70
C MET A 520 -17.24 -7.56 9.17
N ALA A 521 -17.15 -6.43 8.46
CA ALA A 521 -17.96 -5.24 8.76
C ALA A 521 -19.47 -5.50 8.56
N VAL A 522 -19.83 -6.26 7.53
CA VAL A 522 -21.22 -6.73 7.32
C VAL A 522 -21.63 -7.71 8.41
N GLY A 523 -20.74 -8.59 8.83
CA GLY A 523 -20.95 -9.51 9.96
C GLY A 523 -21.21 -8.77 11.26
N ALA A 524 -20.43 -7.74 11.57
CA ALA A 524 -20.63 -6.89 12.74
C ALA A 524 -22.02 -6.20 12.69
N ALA A 525 -22.43 -5.70 11.51
CA ALA A 525 -23.74 -5.13 11.31
C ALA A 525 -24.87 -6.16 11.53
N ALA A 526 -24.69 -7.38 11.04
CA ALA A 526 -25.65 -8.47 11.23
C ALA A 526 -25.80 -8.84 12.72
N ILE A 527 -24.69 -8.96 13.44
CA ILE A 527 -24.70 -9.26 14.89
C ILE A 527 -25.41 -8.15 15.65
N VAL A 528 -25.09 -6.87 15.39
CA VAL A 528 -25.80 -5.74 16.02
C VAL A 528 -27.29 -5.78 15.72
N HIS A 529 -27.68 -6.09 14.47
CA HIS A 529 -29.07 -6.18 14.08
C HIS A 529 -29.82 -7.31 14.83
N LEU A 530 -29.22 -8.48 14.94
CA LEU A 530 -29.80 -9.62 15.68
C LEU A 530 -30.00 -9.30 17.16
N PHE A 531 -28.98 -8.75 17.81
CA PHE A 531 -29.08 -8.34 19.22
C PHE A 531 -30.10 -7.21 19.42
N HIS A 532 -30.15 -6.25 18.50
CA HIS A 532 -31.14 -5.18 18.54
C HIS A 532 -32.58 -5.73 18.41
N ALA A 533 -32.81 -6.66 17.49
CA ALA A 533 -34.12 -7.29 17.32
C ALA A 533 -34.52 -8.07 18.60
N ALA A 534 -33.61 -8.84 19.18
CA ALA A 534 -33.82 -9.55 20.43
C ALA A 534 -34.11 -8.59 21.60
N TRP A 535 -33.34 -7.51 21.71
CA TRP A 535 -33.52 -6.50 22.78
C TRP A 535 -34.86 -5.79 22.64
N THR A 536 -35.23 -5.33 21.42
CA THR A 536 -36.52 -4.67 21.15
C THR A 536 -37.70 -5.61 21.42
N SER A 537 -37.61 -6.90 21.05
CA SER A 537 -38.65 -7.87 21.32
C SER A 537 -38.83 -8.14 22.84
N SER A 538 -37.71 -8.20 23.58
CA SER A 538 -37.76 -8.37 25.04
C SER A 538 -38.33 -7.13 25.74
N LEU A 539 -37.96 -5.92 25.28
CA LEU A 539 -38.48 -4.67 25.80
C LEU A 539 -40.01 -4.57 25.58
N ARG A 540 -40.47 -4.91 24.37
CA ARG A 540 -41.91 -4.92 24.04
C ARG A 540 -42.69 -5.89 24.93
N ARG A 541 -42.19 -7.10 25.19
CA ARG A 541 -42.81 -8.06 26.12
C ARG A 541 -42.99 -7.45 27.51
N ILE A 542 -41.94 -6.84 28.07
CA ILE A 542 -41.98 -6.21 29.38
C ILE A 542 -43.03 -5.08 29.43
N LEU A 543 -43.13 -4.26 28.36
CA LEU A 543 -44.06 -3.17 28.29
C LEU A 543 -45.53 -3.67 28.21
N VAL A 544 -45.79 -4.70 27.37
CA VAL A 544 -47.08 -5.35 27.28
C VAL A 544 -47.51 -5.95 28.62
N GLU A 545 -46.61 -6.68 29.32
CA GLU A 545 -46.88 -7.25 30.63
C GLU A 545 -47.21 -6.18 31.68
N ARG A 546 -46.75 -4.95 31.49
CA ARG A 546 -47.01 -3.81 32.38
C ARG A 546 -48.20 -2.93 31.92
N GLY A 547 -48.87 -3.28 30.84
CA GLY A 547 -50.01 -2.51 30.28
C GLY A 547 -49.57 -1.16 29.68
N LEU A 548 -48.27 -1.02 29.27
CA LEU A 548 -47.73 0.19 28.63
C LEU A 548 -47.73 0.06 27.13
N ASP A 549 -47.59 1.20 26.40
CA ASP A 549 -47.52 1.24 24.95
C ASP A 549 -46.35 0.38 24.45
N ASP A 550 -46.61 -0.54 23.53
CA ASP A 550 -45.61 -1.48 22.96
C ASP A 550 -44.91 -0.94 21.71
N ASN A 551 -45.27 0.26 21.26
CA ASN A 551 -44.73 0.88 20.03
C ASN A 551 -43.37 1.55 20.27
N VAL A 552 -42.48 0.86 21.00
CA VAL A 552 -41.14 1.34 21.37
C VAL A 552 -40.08 0.54 20.66
N GLU A 553 -39.12 1.22 20.03
CA GLU A 553 -37.87 0.62 19.52
C GLU A 553 -36.68 0.94 20.44
N ALA A 554 -35.91 -0.08 20.80
CA ALA A 554 -34.69 0.09 21.56
C ALA A 554 -33.64 0.88 20.73
N PRO A 555 -32.86 1.77 21.35
CA PRO A 555 -31.81 2.50 20.63
C PRO A 555 -30.71 1.54 20.17
N ARG A 556 -30.21 1.69 18.93
CA ARG A 556 -29.15 0.84 18.35
C ARG A 556 -27.73 1.21 18.81
N TRP A 557 -27.53 2.48 19.17
CA TRP A 557 -26.18 2.99 19.48
C TRP A 557 -25.44 2.26 20.62
N PRO A 558 -26.10 1.79 21.71
CA PRO A 558 -25.37 1.08 22.78
C PRO A 558 -24.78 -0.24 22.28
N LEU A 559 -25.51 -0.95 21.39
CA LEU A 559 -25.01 -2.20 20.80
C LEU A 559 -23.87 -1.94 19.82
N GLN A 560 -23.95 -0.86 19.04
CA GLN A 560 -22.85 -0.46 18.13
C GLN A 560 -21.57 -0.13 18.92
N VAL A 561 -21.72 0.64 20.01
CA VAL A 561 -20.60 0.95 20.91
C VAL A 561 -20.09 -0.31 21.59
N GLY A 562 -20.97 -1.17 22.07
CA GLY A 562 -20.61 -2.44 22.72
C GLY A 562 -19.83 -3.37 21.79
N VAL A 563 -20.30 -3.59 20.57
CA VAL A 563 -19.58 -4.41 19.58
C VAL A 563 -18.25 -3.76 19.20
N GLY A 564 -18.22 -2.45 18.97
CA GLY A 564 -16.98 -1.72 18.70
C GLY A 564 -15.98 -1.85 19.86
N ALA A 565 -16.43 -1.69 21.09
CA ALA A 565 -15.59 -1.84 22.29
C ALA A 565 -15.04 -3.27 22.43
N ILE A 566 -15.87 -4.29 22.19
CA ILE A 566 -15.42 -5.69 22.20
C ILE A 566 -14.35 -5.92 21.15
N VAL A 567 -14.57 -5.44 19.91
CA VAL A 567 -13.59 -5.56 18.84
C VAL A 567 -12.28 -4.89 19.24
N VAL A 568 -12.32 -3.65 19.75
CA VAL A 568 -11.12 -2.92 20.19
C VAL A 568 -10.42 -3.62 21.35
N LEU A 569 -11.16 -4.00 22.40
CA LEU A 569 -10.58 -4.65 23.60
C LEU A 569 -9.92 -5.99 23.28
N MET A 570 -10.61 -6.81 22.49
CA MET A 570 -10.09 -8.14 22.14
C MET A 570 -8.89 -8.09 21.22
N SER A 571 -8.85 -7.10 20.32
CA SER A 571 -7.71 -6.90 19.45
C SER A 571 -6.52 -6.24 20.16
N SER A 572 -6.78 -5.44 21.19
CA SER A 572 -5.72 -4.89 22.03
C SER A 572 -5.10 -5.98 22.92
N PHE A 573 -5.92 -6.91 23.38
CA PHE A 573 -5.48 -7.96 24.33
C PHE A 573 -4.66 -9.05 23.61
N GLY A 574 -3.34 -9.03 23.79
CA GLY A 574 -2.39 -10.01 23.24
C GLY A 574 -1.99 -9.79 21.78
N ALA A 575 -2.86 -9.26 20.92
CA ALA A 575 -2.50 -8.92 19.55
C ALA A 575 -1.54 -7.73 19.49
N ILE A 576 -1.70 -6.74 20.34
CA ILE A 576 -0.76 -5.60 20.44
C ILE A 576 0.61 -6.07 20.91
N ASP A 577 0.70 -6.96 21.91
CA ASP A 577 1.98 -7.46 22.39
C ASP A 577 2.73 -8.26 21.32
N ALA A 578 2.02 -9.10 20.57
CA ALA A 578 2.61 -9.84 19.46
C ALA A 578 3.11 -8.89 18.35
N ARG A 579 2.34 -7.86 18.01
CA ARG A 579 2.74 -6.85 17.05
C ARG A 579 3.90 -5.99 17.54
N ASN A 580 3.90 -5.61 18.83
CA ASN A 580 5.02 -4.91 19.45
C ASN A 580 6.30 -5.74 19.39
N SER A 581 6.22 -7.04 19.63
CA SER A 581 7.35 -7.95 19.52
C SER A 581 7.85 -8.08 18.09
N ALA A 582 6.95 -8.17 17.12
CA ALA A 582 7.31 -8.19 15.70
C ALA A 582 8.01 -6.90 15.26
N VAL A 583 7.51 -5.73 15.67
CA VAL A 583 8.15 -4.43 15.40
C VAL A 583 9.51 -4.35 16.08
N ALA A 584 9.63 -4.77 17.35
CA ALA A 584 10.89 -4.75 18.07
C ALA A 584 11.95 -5.60 17.38
N SER A 585 11.60 -6.74 16.82
CA SER A 585 12.55 -7.66 16.18
C SER A 585 13.23 -7.08 14.92
N VAL A 586 12.78 -5.95 14.40
CA VAL A 586 13.34 -5.31 13.20
C VAL A 586 13.72 -3.84 13.38
N TYR A 587 13.24 -3.18 14.44
CA TYR A 587 13.51 -1.75 14.72
C TYR A 587 14.34 -1.52 15.97
N ASP A 588 14.24 -2.38 16.99
CA ASP A 588 14.94 -2.20 18.25
C ASP A 588 16.31 -2.90 18.20
N PRO A 589 17.42 -2.15 18.16
CA PRO A 589 18.76 -2.72 18.03
C PRO A 589 19.13 -3.71 19.16
N THR A 590 18.41 -3.64 20.30
CA THR A 590 18.63 -4.54 21.45
C THR A 590 17.81 -5.84 21.37
N ARG A 591 16.89 -5.93 20.42
CA ARG A 591 15.94 -7.06 20.27
C ARG A 591 15.88 -7.64 18.87
N LEU A 592 16.87 -7.33 18.04
CA LEU A 592 16.91 -7.81 16.67
C LEU A 592 16.83 -9.33 16.59
N GLY A 593 15.99 -9.81 15.68
CA GLY A 593 15.91 -11.23 15.35
C GLY A 593 16.98 -11.65 14.35
N LYS A 594 16.71 -12.66 13.55
CA LYS A 594 17.65 -13.21 12.55
C LYS A 594 18.06 -12.21 11.46
N SER A 595 17.36 -11.09 11.33
CA SER A 595 17.62 -10.02 10.35
C SER A 595 18.53 -8.91 10.86
N GLY A 596 19.04 -9.00 12.10
CA GLY A 596 19.89 -7.96 12.68
C GLY A 596 21.17 -7.73 11.87
N MET A 597 21.38 -6.47 11.45
CA MET A 597 22.54 -6.06 10.66
C MET A 597 23.48 -5.15 11.43
N ALA A 598 22.97 -4.32 12.32
CA ALA A 598 23.74 -3.35 13.08
C ALA A 598 23.19 -3.16 14.51
N SER A 599 24.05 -3.17 15.51
CA SER A 599 23.73 -2.85 16.90
C SER A 599 23.50 -1.35 17.11
N GLU A 600 23.13 -0.95 18.32
CA GLU A 600 22.92 0.46 18.67
C GLU A 600 24.21 1.29 18.54
N ASP A 601 25.34 0.74 19.01
CA ASP A 601 26.65 1.40 18.94
C ASP A 601 27.14 1.55 17.50
N GLU A 602 26.90 0.54 16.65
CA GLU A 602 27.21 0.60 15.23
C GLU A 602 26.36 1.64 14.50
N LEU A 603 25.04 1.69 14.77
CA LEU A 603 24.17 2.74 14.23
C LEU A 603 24.61 4.14 14.69
N ALA A 604 25.10 4.27 15.92
CA ALA A 604 25.67 5.52 16.42
C ALA A 604 26.96 5.90 15.67
N MET A 605 27.87 4.94 15.41
CA MET A 605 29.06 5.15 14.59
C MET A 605 28.69 5.57 13.16
N LEU A 606 27.75 4.86 12.52
CA LEU A 606 27.28 5.20 11.17
C LEU A 606 26.76 6.65 11.10
N ARG A 607 26.01 7.11 12.10
CA ARG A 607 25.53 8.52 12.16
C ARG A 607 26.66 9.52 12.33
N ARG A 608 27.75 9.18 13.07
CA ARG A 608 28.92 10.05 13.24
C ARG A 608 29.82 10.08 12.00
N MET A 609 29.73 9.08 11.13
CA MET A 609 30.60 8.93 9.96
C MET A 609 30.58 10.17 9.05
N ALA A 610 29.45 10.90 9.01
CA ALA A 610 29.34 12.19 8.30
C ALA A 610 30.35 13.24 8.77
N SER A 611 30.78 13.19 10.04
CA SER A 611 31.74 14.12 10.64
C SER A 611 33.16 13.57 10.71
N THR A 612 33.35 12.28 10.51
CA THR A 612 34.66 11.61 10.61
C THR A 612 35.26 11.26 9.25
N THR A 613 34.51 11.44 8.16
CA THR A 613 34.96 11.17 6.78
C THR A 613 34.67 12.34 5.85
N ASP A 614 35.46 12.45 4.78
CA ASP A 614 35.25 13.43 3.72
C ASP A 614 33.89 13.22 3.01
N SER A 615 33.34 14.28 2.42
CA SER A 615 32.03 14.25 1.78
C SER A 615 31.92 13.32 0.56
N ASP A 616 33.07 13.07 -0.10
CA ASP A 616 33.24 12.22 -1.27
C ASP A 616 33.79 10.82 -0.94
N ALA A 617 33.86 10.46 0.36
CA ALA A 617 34.33 9.15 0.80
C ALA A 617 33.45 8.04 0.23
N LEU A 618 34.06 6.99 -0.32
CA LEU A 618 33.43 5.76 -0.77
C LEU A 618 33.82 4.63 0.21
N ILE A 619 32.79 4.03 0.81
CA ILE A 619 32.94 3.07 1.90
C ILE A 619 32.70 1.65 1.38
N LEU A 620 33.67 0.76 1.56
CA LEU A 620 33.54 -0.68 1.33
C LEU A 620 33.15 -1.36 2.65
N GLY A 621 32.21 -2.26 2.63
CA GLY A 621 31.83 -3.12 3.76
C GLY A 621 30.77 -4.13 3.34
N ASP A 622 30.50 -5.09 4.21
CA ASP A 622 29.45 -6.07 3.94
C ASP A 622 28.06 -5.43 4.12
N PRO A 623 27.23 -5.37 3.05
CA PRO A 623 25.92 -4.73 3.14
C PRO A 623 24.97 -5.44 4.11
N ILE A 624 25.11 -6.76 4.33
CA ILE A 624 24.28 -7.51 5.32
C ILE A 624 24.84 -7.42 6.74
N ALA A 625 25.89 -6.63 6.93
CA ALA A 625 26.53 -6.35 8.21
C ALA A 625 26.54 -4.84 8.55
N GLY A 626 25.52 -4.10 8.11
CA GLY A 626 25.34 -2.67 8.44
C GLY A 626 25.89 -1.70 7.40
N ALA A 627 26.87 -2.06 6.55
CA ALA A 627 27.45 -1.13 5.59
C ALA A 627 26.45 -0.55 4.58
N ALA A 628 25.34 -1.22 4.30
CA ALA A 628 24.27 -0.68 3.45
C ALA A 628 23.59 0.57 4.04
N TYR A 629 23.72 0.86 5.33
CA TYR A 629 23.18 2.06 5.97
C TYR A 629 24.08 3.30 5.86
N VAL A 630 25.25 3.17 5.30
CA VAL A 630 26.19 4.29 5.10
C VAL A 630 25.54 5.45 4.36
N GLU A 631 24.79 5.16 3.28
CA GLU A 631 24.14 6.21 2.50
C GLU A 631 23.01 6.90 3.26
N THR A 632 22.16 6.13 3.95
CA THR A 632 20.95 6.66 4.60
C THR A 632 21.19 7.28 5.97
N LEU A 633 22.28 6.92 6.67
CA LEU A 633 22.62 7.45 8.00
C LEU A 633 23.75 8.46 7.96
N ALA A 634 24.76 8.27 7.09
CA ALA A 634 25.91 9.13 6.98
C ALA A 634 25.89 10.09 5.78
N GLY A 635 25.03 9.83 4.79
CA GLY A 635 25.07 10.57 3.52
C GLY A 635 26.40 10.41 2.79
N ARG A 636 27.09 9.28 2.99
CA ARG A 636 28.30 8.88 2.27
C ARG A 636 27.97 7.80 1.27
N LYS A 637 28.79 7.61 0.25
CA LYS A 637 28.58 6.56 -0.75
C LYS A 637 29.06 5.21 -0.23
N ALA A 638 28.25 4.17 -0.46
CA ALA A 638 28.61 2.78 -0.21
C ALA A 638 28.93 2.06 -1.53
N VAL A 639 29.96 1.20 -1.52
CA VAL A 639 30.27 0.34 -2.67
C VAL A 639 29.10 -0.60 -2.97
N PHE A 640 28.43 -1.08 -1.92
CA PHE A 640 27.25 -1.93 -2.00
C PHE A 640 26.07 -1.26 -1.29
N PRO A 641 25.29 -0.40 -1.99
CA PRO A 641 24.18 0.33 -1.38
C PRO A 641 22.92 -0.51 -1.20
N GLN A 642 22.94 -1.79 -1.53
CA GLN A 642 21.85 -2.73 -1.31
C GLN A 642 22.41 -4.09 -0.86
N LEU A 643 21.54 -4.90 -0.24
CA LEU A 643 21.99 -6.19 0.32
C LEU A 643 22.44 -7.21 -0.73
N SER A 644 22.05 -7.02 -2.00
CA SER A 644 22.53 -7.82 -3.13
C SER A 644 23.78 -7.18 -3.75
N THR A 645 24.94 -7.80 -3.58
CA THR A 645 26.20 -7.33 -4.18
C THR A 645 26.31 -7.62 -5.67
N VAL A 646 25.52 -8.53 -6.21
CA VAL A 646 25.56 -8.95 -7.65
C VAL A 646 25.11 -7.84 -8.59
N ASN A 647 24.40 -6.85 -8.07
CA ASN A 647 23.94 -5.71 -8.85
C ASN A 647 25.03 -4.63 -9.07
N ALA A 648 26.17 -4.75 -8.41
CA ALA A 648 27.35 -3.95 -8.69
C ALA A 648 28.09 -4.45 -9.95
N ASP A 649 29.19 -3.78 -10.36
CA ASP A 649 30.05 -4.26 -11.45
C ASP A 649 30.58 -5.65 -11.15
N GLY A 650 30.23 -6.64 -11.97
CA GLY A 650 30.47 -8.05 -11.70
C GLY A 650 31.95 -8.46 -11.58
N ALA A 651 32.89 -7.74 -12.23
CA ALA A 651 34.34 -8.01 -12.12
C ALA A 651 34.89 -7.47 -10.79
N SER A 652 34.73 -6.18 -10.54
CA SER A 652 35.20 -5.53 -9.30
C SER A 652 34.47 -6.10 -8.07
N GLN A 653 33.16 -6.40 -8.19
CA GLN A 653 32.36 -7.02 -7.13
C GLN A 653 33.00 -8.34 -6.67
N LYS A 654 33.41 -9.21 -7.61
CA LYS A 654 34.04 -10.49 -7.28
C LYS A 654 35.37 -10.33 -6.61
N VAL A 655 36.24 -9.41 -7.08
CA VAL A 655 37.53 -9.11 -6.45
C VAL A 655 37.29 -8.66 -5.01
N LEU A 656 36.43 -7.69 -4.78
CA LEU A 656 36.17 -7.14 -3.45
C LEU A 656 35.54 -8.16 -2.51
N THR A 657 34.48 -8.85 -2.93
CA THR A 657 33.76 -9.79 -2.05
C THR A 657 34.53 -11.10 -1.78
N GLN A 658 35.49 -11.49 -2.66
CA GLN A 658 36.20 -12.75 -2.53
C GLN A 658 37.61 -12.56 -2.01
N ARG A 659 38.31 -11.45 -2.33
CA ARG A 659 39.74 -11.29 -2.17
C ARG A 659 40.19 -10.00 -1.48
N PHE A 660 39.30 -9.10 -1.06
CA PHE A 660 39.69 -7.83 -0.42
C PHE A 660 40.61 -8.03 0.81
N ARG A 661 40.45 -9.14 1.56
CA ARG A 661 41.33 -9.49 2.68
C ARG A 661 42.81 -9.60 2.30
N ASP A 662 43.10 -9.84 1.03
CA ASP A 662 44.46 -10.00 0.52
C ASP A 662 45.05 -8.66 0.00
N ILE A 663 44.44 -7.51 0.36
CA ILE A 663 44.77 -6.16 -0.14
C ILE A 663 46.26 -5.78 0.03
N ALA A 664 46.90 -6.30 1.07
CA ALA A 664 48.30 -6.01 1.34
C ALA A 664 49.26 -6.68 0.32
N ASP A 665 48.85 -7.82 -0.24
CA ASP A 665 49.71 -8.69 -1.04
C ASP A 665 49.20 -8.89 -2.47
N ASP A 666 47.94 -8.49 -2.78
CA ASP A 666 47.32 -8.66 -4.09
C ASP A 666 47.20 -7.31 -4.85
N PRO A 667 48.03 -7.09 -5.89
CA PRO A 667 48.02 -5.85 -6.67
C PRO A 667 46.66 -5.58 -7.38
N GLU A 668 45.90 -6.65 -7.77
CA GLU A 668 44.62 -6.52 -8.45
C GLU A 668 43.58 -5.92 -7.51
N VAL A 669 43.61 -6.28 -6.21
CA VAL A 669 42.75 -5.68 -5.20
C VAL A 669 42.99 -4.18 -5.10
N CYS A 670 44.27 -3.76 -4.99
CA CYS A 670 44.62 -2.34 -4.96
C CYS A 670 44.27 -1.61 -6.27
N GLU A 671 44.37 -2.28 -7.41
CA GLU A 671 43.93 -1.69 -8.68
C GLU A 671 42.42 -1.41 -8.65
N VAL A 672 41.59 -2.35 -8.20
CA VAL A 672 40.14 -2.17 -8.05
C VAL A 672 39.83 -1.07 -7.04
N VAL A 673 40.49 -1.04 -5.89
CA VAL A 673 40.32 0.00 -4.86
C VAL A 673 40.58 1.39 -5.42
N ARG A 674 41.69 1.58 -6.16
CA ARG A 674 42.05 2.85 -6.82
C ARG A 674 41.07 3.22 -7.95
N ASN A 675 40.74 2.28 -8.80
CA ASN A 675 39.84 2.50 -9.94
C ASN A 675 38.43 2.92 -9.51
N LEU A 676 37.91 2.34 -8.41
CA LEU A 676 36.62 2.70 -7.84
C LEU A 676 36.70 3.93 -6.92
N GLY A 677 37.90 4.32 -6.46
CA GLY A 677 38.08 5.42 -5.51
C GLY A 677 37.63 5.05 -4.09
N ILE A 678 37.82 3.80 -3.67
CA ILE A 678 37.41 3.32 -2.34
C ILE A 678 38.39 3.87 -1.32
N THR A 679 37.93 4.69 -0.38
CA THR A 679 38.74 5.38 0.60
C THR A 679 38.72 4.74 1.97
N HIS A 680 37.60 4.08 2.33
CA HIS A 680 37.42 3.52 3.66
C HIS A 680 36.89 2.09 3.61
N PHE A 681 37.17 1.34 4.67
CA PHE A 681 36.66 -0.01 4.91
C PHE A 681 35.88 -0.03 6.22
N TYR A 682 34.63 -0.46 6.14
CA TYR A 682 33.76 -0.76 7.27
C TYR A 682 33.95 -2.24 7.60
N GLU A 683 34.70 -2.52 8.64
CA GLU A 683 34.97 -3.85 9.17
C GLU A 683 33.88 -4.22 10.18
N GLU A 684 33.38 -5.46 10.12
CA GLU A 684 32.46 -6.02 11.09
C GLU A 684 32.86 -7.46 11.41
N GLU A 685 32.53 -7.92 12.62
CA GLU A 685 32.74 -9.32 13.00
C GLU A 685 31.87 -10.26 12.17
N ASP A 686 32.37 -11.48 11.98
CA ASP A 686 31.57 -12.50 11.28
C ASP A 686 30.36 -12.91 12.11
N GLY A 687 29.25 -13.09 11.44
CA GLY A 687 27.97 -13.40 12.04
C GLY A 687 27.01 -13.98 11.02
N SER A 688 25.74 -14.08 11.38
CA SER A 688 24.74 -14.59 10.47
C SER A 688 23.61 -13.58 10.25
N TYR A 689 23.11 -13.58 9.01
CA TYR A 689 21.89 -12.88 8.61
C TYR A 689 20.92 -13.91 8.03
N TYR A 690 19.76 -14.14 8.65
CA TYR A 690 18.81 -15.21 8.27
C TYR A 690 19.49 -16.59 8.05
N ASN A 691 20.32 -17.05 8.96
CA ASN A 691 21.06 -18.30 8.85
C ASN A 691 22.12 -18.34 7.71
N ILE A 692 22.40 -17.22 7.05
CA ILE A 692 23.49 -17.08 6.08
C ILE A 692 24.71 -16.56 6.83
N GLN A 693 25.77 -17.38 6.92
CA GLN A 693 27.05 -16.92 7.47
C GLN A 693 27.63 -15.85 6.56
N ARG A 694 27.92 -14.66 7.11
CA ARG A 694 28.39 -13.48 6.36
C ARG A 694 29.70 -13.77 5.62
N SER A 695 30.65 -14.40 6.30
CA SER A 695 31.94 -14.79 5.68
C SER A 695 31.82 -15.84 4.59
N ASN A 696 30.79 -16.71 4.61
CA ASN A 696 30.56 -17.64 3.51
C ASN A 696 30.06 -16.91 2.25
N ARG A 697 29.33 -15.82 2.44
CA ARG A 697 28.78 -15.04 1.32
C ARG A 697 29.81 -14.07 0.74
N HIS A 698 30.58 -13.39 1.59
CA HIS A 698 31.55 -12.38 1.22
C HIS A 698 32.90 -12.62 1.90
N PRO A 699 33.61 -13.75 1.59
CA PRO A 699 34.82 -14.16 2.34
C PRO A 699 35.93 -13.15 2.28
N GLY A 700 36.02 -12.32 1.25
CA GLY A 700 37.05 -11.28 1.14
C GLY A 700 36.87 -10.10 2.10
N LEU A 701 35.69 -9.91 2.68
CA LEU A 701 35.39 -8.80 3.60
C LEU A 701 35.63 -9.17 5.08
N TYR A 702 36.08 -10.41 5.36
CA TYR A 702 36.29 -10.94 6.71
C TYR A 702 37.72 -11.42 6.88
N GLY A 703 38.29 -11.23 8.09
CA GLY A 703 39.64 -11.60 8.40
C GLY A 703 40.71 -10.76 7.66
N VAL A 704 40.37 -9.51 7.39
CA VAL A 704 41.31 -8.53 6.81
C VAL A 704 42.39 -8.19 7.85
N ASP A 705 43.67 -8.24 7.48
CA ASP A 705 44.77 -7.79 8.33
C ASP A 705 44.86 -6.26 8.33
N THR A 706 44.14 -5.63 9.26
CA THR A 706 44.06 -4.16 9.41
C THR A 706 45.28 -3.60 10.17
N SER A 707 46.22 -4.42 10.60
CA SER A 707 47.46 -3.94 11.24
C SER A 707 48.43 -3.25 10.27
N ARG A 708 48.25 -3.45 8.95
CA ARG A 708 49.08 -2.87 7.88
C ARG A 708 48.21 -2.23 6.81
N GLY A 709 48.52 -0.98 6.49
CA GLY A 709 47.83 -0.27 5.39
C GLY A 709 46.43 0.21 5.72
N PHE A 710 46.13 0.38 7.01
CA PHE A 710 44.87 0.93 7.51
C PHE A 710 45.13 1.88 8.68
N GLU A 711 44.31 2.91 8.79
CA GLU A 711 44.25 3.86 9.90
C GLU A 711 42.86 3.84 10.51
N LEU A 712 42.76 3.58 11.82
CA LEU A 712 41.44 3.59 12.51
C LEU A 712 40.89 5.01 12.55
N VAL A 713 39.67 5.18 12.09
CA VAL A 713 38.93 6.46 12.03
C VAL A 713 37.91 6.56 13.15
N ASP A 714 37.09 5.52 13.33
CA ASP A 714 36.03 5.46 14.35
C ASP A 714 35.71 3.98 14.67
N GLU A 715 35.06 3.75 15.80
CA GLU A 715 34.55 2.42 16.20
C GLU A 715 33.20 2.52 16.90
N GLY A 716 32.39 1.46 16.80
CA GLY A 716 31.12 1.36 17.46
C GLY A 716 30.66 -0.09 17.56
N GLY A 717 30.50 -0.58 18.80
CA GLY A 717 30.20 -2.00 19.02
C GLY A 717 31.34 -2.89 18.52
N THR A 718 31.05 -3.82 17.63
CA THR A 718 32.02 -4.69 16.96
C THR A 718 32.53 -4.11 15.66
N ALA A 719 31.85 -3.10 15.11
CA ALA A 719 32.26 -2.47 13.86
C ALA A 719 33.38 -1.45 14.03
N LYS A 720 34.26 -1.37 13.01
CA LYS A 720 35.32 -0.39 12.91
C LYS A 720 35.37 0.24 11.52
N LEU A 721 35.61 1.53 11.49
CA LEU A 721 35.82 2.27 10.26
C LEU A 721 37.34 2.55 10.07
N TRP A 722 37.88 2.05 8.98
CA TRP A 722 39.26 2.17 8.63
C TRP A 722 39.44 3.04 7.39
N LYS A 723 40.40 3.96 7.40
CA LYS A 723 40.93 4.60 6.20
C LYS A 723 41.93 3.67 5.53
N ILE A 724 41.79 3.43 4.23
CA ILE A 724 42.68 2.54 3.47
C ILE A 724 43.93 3.33 3.05
N THR A 725 45.08 2.87 3.45
CA THR A 725 46.41 3.43 3.08
C THR A 725 47.27 2.41 2.32
N ALA A 726 46.91 1.13 2.33
CA ALA A 726 47.64 0.03 1.68
C ALA A 726 47.89 0.24 0.17
N CYS A 727 46.94 0.88 -0.53
CA CYS A 727 47.00 1.08 -1.98
C CYS A 727 47.63 2.43 -2.40
N GLY A 728 48.25 3.16 -1.47
CA GLY A 728 48.76 4.49 -1.71
C GLY A 728 47.68 5.55 -1.85
N TRP A 729 47.97 6.60 -2.64
CA TRP A 729 46.97 7.65 -2.84
C TRP A 729 45.77 7.15 -3.66
N VAL A 730 44.59 7.29 -3.10
CA VAL A 730 43.30 7.00 -3.77
C VAL A 730 42.59 8.34 -4.00
N THR A 731 42.23 8.64 -5.24
CA THR A 731 41.44 9.84 -5.55
C THR A 731 39.97 9.57 -5.21
N PRO A 732 39.39 10.26 -4.20
CA PRO A 732 38.01 10.09 -3.86
C PRO A 732 37.11 10.44 -5.06
N GLY A 733 35.99 9.70 -5.22
CA GLY A 733 35.01 9.99 -6.28
C GLY A 733 35.43 9.68 -7.73
N GLY A 734 36.66 9.21 -7.96
CA GLY A 734 37.11 8.76 -9.31
C GLY A 734 36.29 7.62 -9.87
N GLY A 735 35.58 6.90 -9.01
CA GLY A 735 34.78 5.75 -9.34
C GLY A 735 33.44 6.05 -10.03
N ALA A 736 32.82 7.22 -9.88
CA ALA A 736 31.53 7.50 -10.51
C ALA A 736 31.61 7.50 -12.04
N GLN A 737 32.74 7.97 -12.61
CA GLN A 737 33.01 7.96 -14.05
C GLN A 737 33.47 6.57 -14.51
N ALA A 738 34.32 5.90 -13.72
CA ALA A 738 34.78 4.54 -14.00
C ALA A 738 33.68 3.50 -13.85
N PHE A 739 32.76 3.67 -12.89
CA PHE A 739 31.51 2.90 -12.80
C PHE A 739 30.66 3.08 -14.06
N ALA A 740 30.49 4.28 -14.57
CA ALA A 740 29.73 4.56 -15.77
C ALA A 740 30.37 4.00 -17.06
N ASP A 741 31.69 3.98 -17.16
CA ASP A 741 32.44 3.55 -18.34
C ASP A 741 32.71 2.03 -18.38
N GLY A 742 32.88 1.36 -17.22
CA GLY A 742 33.08 -0.10 -17.10
C GLY A 742 31.85 -0.93 -17.47
N ILE A 743 30.65 -0.35 -17.34
CA ILE A 743 29.36 -1.04 -17.45
C ILE A 743 28.90 -1.29 -18.90
N ARG A 744 29.52 -0.69 -19.90
CA ARG A 744 29.15 -0.90 -21.30
C ARG A 744 29.43 -2.30 -21.85
N SER A 745 30.07 -3.18 -21.09
CA SER A 745 30.53 -4.49 -21.55
C SER A 745 29.88 -5.73 -20.93
N VAL A 746 28.91 -5.63 -20.01
CA VAL A 746 28.31 -6.81 -19.36
C VAL A 746 26.91 -7.12 -19.92
N GLN A 747 26.76 -8.33 -20.46
CA GLN A 747 25.51 -8.88 -21.02
C GLN A 747 24.44 -9.06 -19.93
N PRO A 748 23.14 -8.86 -20.27
CA PRO A 748 22.02 -9.11 -19.35
C PRO A 748 21.79 -10.62 -19.22
N GLY A 749 22.05 -11.20 -18.06
CA GLY A 749 21.80 -12.62 -17.80
C GLY A 749 22.27 -13.16 -16.46
N ALA A 750 22.83 -12.35 -15.56
CA ALA A 750 23.17 -12.81 -14.23
C ALA A 750 21.90 -13.00 -13.40
N GLU A 751 21.62 -14.23 -12.99
CA GLU A 751 20.56 -14.58 -12.04
C GLU A 751 20.77 -13.81 -10.74
N GLU A 752 19.71 -13.20 -10.21
CA GLU A 752 19.71 -12.59 -8.88
C GLU A 752 20.09 -13.68 -7.86
N PRO A 753 21.09 -13.48 -7.00
CA PRO A 753 21.35 -14.40 -5.92
C PRO A 753 20.19 -14.37 -4.93
N GLU A 754 19.87 -15.54 -4.47
CA GLU A 754 18.82 -15.83 -3.51
C GLU A 754 18.90 -14.90 -2.30
N GLY A 755 17.91 -14.02 -2.16
CA GLY A 755 17.63 -13.37 -0.89
C GLY A 755 17.31 -14.46 0.14
N PRO A 756 17.40 -14.18 1.45
CA PRO A 756 17.10 -15.16 2.46
C PRO A 756 15.70 -15.73 2.21
N GLN A 757 15.62 -17.04 2.03
CA GLN A 757 14.35 -17.72 1.85
C GLN A 757 13.54 -17.50 3.12
N SER A 758 12.50 -16.67 3.05
CA SER A 758 11.54 -16.49 4.14
C SER A 758 10.71 -17.77 4.28
N GLY A 759 11.23 -18.77 4.93
CA GLY A 759 10.62 -20.08 4.99
C GLY A 759 11.04 -20.94 6.18
N ASP A 760 11.75 -20.38 7.16
CA ASP A 760 12.02 -21.07 8.41
C ASP A 760 11.54 -20.21 9.59
N GLU A 761 10.26 -20.35 9.92
CA GLU A 761 9.67 -20.30 11.25
C GLU A 761 8.74 -21.49 11.42
#